data_04b2f9151b38b5345e8b995891aa5754
#
_entry.id   04b2f9151b38b5345e8b995891aa5754
#
_cell.length_a   1.000
_cell.length_b   1.000
_cell.length_c   1.000
_cell.angle_alpha   90.00
_cell.angle_beta   90.00
_cell.angle_gamma   90.00
#
_symmetry.space_group_name_H-M   'P 1'
#
loop_
_entity.id
_entity.type
_entity.pdbx_description
1 polymer ?
#
loop_
_entity_poly.entity_id
_entity_poly.type
_entity_poly.pdbx_seq_one_letter_code
_entity_poly.pdbx_strand_id
1 'polypeptide(L)'
;MKFRIPFRYKTSLILVILSLIWWSLSCTYDPFQPPELPKFYQTINLPLTDVSLPLGDLQDSTNGIFGDSLSDSLYFKFEGLLDTVTLTEDIFVIPTATNVAFQQDFGDMDQASNPVEITFSQKLRLATLAGISLPRADTLTVPAIPRTPLIDQEMPYQIFDKDGIPYFERVDYLTIGDGEFSTSVENETLMDLDSVVIQMKNKDGSIIAESFYETIPAGETRSSNSDLRGKQLQDSIAVSITAILAGTDEAPLVIPANTDPYMTLTVDVSINEIESFTGKPEPIETRTAQKLPESNNTIFKGILGETPTLSPDTNLISWRIENTLPVNMNMELVFYNFYDESGALTIDAILNTGEVSQGSERLDLDTLRNVDPTTIVDSILVVTTITILPDDGDTVSTIPLDFGDGMLNFSLNIAIMKFKEIVGFFNESFAIPPITISDIPSGFGDVNFGEVLLKLHLFNEIQAQTELEFNIVGYKENRAPEVISANEIIYRASDQEPVKQSNIVIDIAPIFNLVPDSMMVFGKAAIPADDTSRLQVNKSFWGSYEVIVPFVMQINDMTFIPVTSSKLAPMDAETRQRLQRGLIEAAIISEITNDFPLSGRVDILISTYDYFPLYSDSLDSGYQFINDTIFAITDTGNISVIVDTLATIVLPEPVLDQNKRVRIPGFVKQSAVIDSAKIEVIISNKTHYIRPRIHFNGTDDFVFIGYNDIIRIVSLFSMKLDAGTMFGPVESEDDSVETDSLKKPTPLNRK
;
A
#
# COMPACT_ATOMS: atom_id res chain seq x y z
N MET A 1 -29.88 -63.21 -57.03
CA MET A 1 -30.25 -62.55 -58.29
C MET A 1 -29.12 -62.81 -59.34
N LYS A 2 -29.34 -63.65 -60.34
CA LYS A 2 -28.38 -63.89 -61.38
C LYS A 2 -28.64 -62.89 -62.50
N PHE A 3 -27.74 -61.92 -62.69
CA PHE A 3 -27.77 -61.05 -63.86
C PHE A 3 -27.07 -61.77 -65.03
N ARG A 4 -27.86 -62.12 -66.03
CA ARG A 4 -27.41 -62.52 -67.33
C ARG A 4 -27.09 -61.28 -68.15
N ILE A 5 -25.78 -61.11 -68.56
CA ILE A 5 -25.39 -60.09 -69.48
C ILE A 5 -25.67 -60.60 -70.91
N PRO A 6 -26.37 -59.88 -71.74
CA PRO A 6 -26.74 -60.32 -73.08
C PRO A 6 -25.51 -60.29 -74.04
N PHE A 7 -25.46 -61.33 -74.81
CA PHE A 7 -24.40 -61.75 -75.74
C PHE A 7 -23.92 -60.71 -76.79
N ARG A 8 -24.54 -59.55 -76.88
CA ARG A 8 -24.24 -58.46 -77.86
C ARG A 8 -23.01 -57.59 -77.58
N TYR A 9 -22.41 -57.65 -76.40
CA TYR A 9 -21.24 -56.81 -76.10
C TYR A 9 -19.90 -57.49 -76.23
N LYS A 10 -19.90 -58.81 -76.47
CA LYS A 10 -18.60 -59.57 -76.63
C LYS A 10 -17.94 -59.28 -77.94
N THR A 11 -18.71 -59.03 -79.01
CA THR A 11 -18.15 -58.77 -80.35
C THR A 11 -17.62 -57.34 -80.49
N SER A 12 -18.19 -56.36 -79.81
CA SER A 12 -17.69 -54.95 -79.80
C SER A 12 -16.35 -54.82 -79.03
N LEU A 13 -16.19 -55.59 -77.95
CA LEU A 13 -14.97 -55.54 -77.11
C LEU A 13 -13.75 -56.14 -77.90
N ILE A 14 -14.01 -57.21 -78.68
CA ILE A 14 -12.94 -57.79 -79.50
C ILE A 14 -12.51 -56.87 -80.61
N LEU A 15 -13.44 -56.18 -81.26
CA LEU A 15 -13.12 -55.17 -82.32
C LEU A 15 -12.34 -53.95 -81.75
N VAL A 16 -12.61 -53.49 -80.53
CA VAL A 16 -11.85 -52.39 -79.89
C VAL A 16 -10.45 -52.86 -79.49
N ILE A 17 -10.30 -54.10 -79.01
CA ILE A 17 -8.97 -54.67 -78.71
C ILE A 17 -8.16 -54.88 -80.01
N LEU A 18 -8.75 -55.35 -81.07
CA LEU A 18 -8.10 -55.48 -82.34
C LEU A 18 -7.70 -54.15 -83.01
N SER A 19 -8.51 -53.08 -82.83
CA SER A 19 -8.15 -51.76 -83.29
C SER A 19 -7.03 -51.09 -82.48
N LEU A 20 -6.97 -51.35 -81.18
CA LEU A 20 -5.87 -50.89 -80.31
C LEU A 20 -4.53 -51.68 -80.64
N ILE A 21 -4.64 -52.90 -80.96
CA ILE A 21 -3.46 -53.68 -81.38
C ILE A 21 -2.97 -53.25 -82.79
N TRP A 22 -3.87 -52.86 -83.67
CA TRP A 22 -3.47 -52.36 -84.98
C TRP A 22 -2.88 -50.96 -84.93
N TRP A 23 -3.31 -50.10 -83.96
CA TRP A 23 -2.73 -48.82 -83.72
C TRP A 23 -1.36 -48.84 -83.04
N SER A 24 -1.07 -49.91 -82.29
CA SER A 24 0.24 -50.06 -81.66
C SER A 24 1.30 -50.71 -82.64
N LEU A 25 0.84 -51.22 -83.79
CA LEU A 25 1.73 -51.79 -84.83
C LEU A 25 2.08 -50.82 -85.96
N SER A 26 1.58 -49.56 -85.92
CA SER A 26 1.87 -48.53 -86.91
C SER A 26 3.01 -47.59 -86.54
N CYS A 27 3.94 -48.04 -85.67
CA CYS A 27 5.19 -47.30 -85.54
C CYS A 27 6.01 -47.62 -86.79
N THR A 28 6.06 -46.72 -87.71
CA THR A 28 7.00 -46.71 -88.81
C THR A 28 8.40 -46.55 -88.27
N TYR A 29 9.07 -47.70 -88.16
CA TYR A 29 10.50 -47.68 -87.88
C TYR A 29 11.20 -47.25 -89.16
N ASP A 30 11.84 -46.07 -89.10
CA ASP A 30 12.72 -45.62 -90.18
C ASP A 30 14.10 -46.32 -90.01
N PRO A 31 14.46 -47.27 -90.86
CA PRO A 31 15.69 -48.12 -90.67
C PRO A 31 16.98 -47.28 -90.91
N PHE A 32 16.88 -46.02 -91.28
CA PHE A 32 18.06 -45.18 -91.59
C PHE A 32 18.42 -44.19 -90.52
N GLN A 33 17.57 -43.98 -89.47
CA GLN A 33 18.00 -43.23 -88.34
C GLN A 33 18.57 -44.17 -87.24
N PRO A 34 19.82 -44.00 -86.82
CA PRO A 34 20.30 -44.72 -85.66
C PRO A 34 19.38 -44.48 -84.47
N PRO A 35 19.02 -45.51 -83.74
CA PRO A 35 18.14 -45.32 -82.58
C PRO A 35 18.78 -44.29 -81.64
N GLU A 36 18.10 -43.17 -81.48
CA GLU A 36 18.51 -42.23 -80.42
C GLU A 36 18.36 -43.02 -79.12
N LEU A 37 19.47 -43.27 -78.47
CA LEU A 37 19.46 -43.80 -77.12
C LEU A 37 18.67 -42.88 -76.22
N PRO A 38 17.78 -43.47 -75.39
CA PRO A 38 17.04 -42.61 -74.47
C PRO A 38 18.04 -41.80 -73.61
N LYS A 39 17.90 -40.52 -73.66
CA LYS A 39 18.74 -39.65 -72.87
C LYS A 39 18.45 -39.90 -71.39
N PHE A 40 19.46 -40.38 -70.67
CA PHE A 40 19.39 -40.61 -69.23
C PHE A 40 19.87 -39.34 -68.53
N TYR A 41 18.93 -38.67 -67.91
CA TYR A 41 19.26 -37.54 -67.09
C TYR A 41 19.43 -38.00 -65.63
N GLN A 42 20.51 -37.64 -64.99
CA GLN A 42 20.78 -37.88 -63.59
C GLN A 42 20.79 -36.57 -62.87
N THR A 43 20.10 -36.50 -61.75
CA THR A 43 20.14 -35.30 -60.81
C THR A 43 21.10 -35.66 -59.69
N ILE A 44 22.10 -34.82 -59.51
CA ILE A 44 23.03 -34.90 -58.38
C ILE A 44 22.74 -33.67 -57.48
N ASN A 45 22.52 -33.94 -56.18
CA ASN A 45 22.31 -32.92 -55.17
C ASN A 45 23.52 -32.89 -54.23
N LEU A 46 24.19 -31.77 -54.17
CA LEU A 46 25.29 -31.52 -53.23
C LEU A 46 24.78 -30.61 -52.08
N PRO A 47 24.96 -30.99 -50.82
CA PRO A 47 24.57 -30.10 -49.74
C PRO A 47 25.44 -28.84 -49.74
N LEU A 48 24.80 -27.69 -49.72
CA LEU A 48 25.47 -26.41 -49.62
C LEU A 48 25.45 -25.89 -48.17
N THR A 49 24.28 -25.91 -47.57
CA THR A 49 24.14 -25.44 -46.18
C THR A 49 22.96 -26.17 -45.50
N ASP A 50 23.11 -26.48 -44.25
CA ASP A 50 22.05 -26.89 -43.32
C ASP A 50 22.29 -26.10 -42.03
N VAL A 51 21.62 -24.97 -41.94
CA VAL A 51 21.75 -24.06 -40.81
C VAL A 51 20.44 -24.04 -40.04
N SER A 52 20.55 -24.23 -38.74
CA SER A 52 19.48 -24.17 -37.79
C SER A 52 19.81 -23.06 -36.80
N LEU A 53 18.94 -22.11 -36.65
CA LEU A 53 19.11 -20.93 -35.79
C LEU A 53 18.01 -20.91 -34.71
N PRO A 54 18.16 -21.72 -33.65
CA PRO A 54 17.26 -21.66 -32.52
C PRO A 54 17.53 -20.38 -31.72
N LEU A 55 16.48 -19.64 -31.41
CA LEU A 55 16.63 -18.40 -30.64
C LEU A 55 16.95 -18.66 -29.17
N GLY A 56 16.64 -19.84 -28.65
CA GLY A 56 17.10 -20.27 -27.33
C GLY A 56 18.62 -20.23 -27.15
N ASP A 57 19.39 -20.31 -28.26
CA ASP A 57 20.87 -20.20 -28.22
C ASP A 57 21.34 -18.75 -27.93
N LEU A 58 20.43 -17.75 -27.97
CA LEU A 58 20.70 -16.38 -27.53
C LEU A 58 20.76 -16.28 -26.02
N GLN A 59 20.31 -17.28 -25.28
CA GLN A 59 20.38 -17.28 -23.82
C GLN A 59 21.82 -17.07 -23.35
N ASP A 60 22.02 -15.98 -22.62
CA ASP A 60 23.31 -15.61 -22.02
C ASP A 60 23.07 -14.87 -20.70
N SER A 61 23.15 -15.60 -19.61
CA SER A 61 22.95 -15.04 -18.27
C SER A 61 24.00 -13.97 -17.89
N THR A 62 25.17 -13.97 -18.56
CA THR A 62 26.22 -12.96 -18.33
C THR A 62 25.78 -11.60 -18.89
N ASN A 63 25.06 -11.61 -20.00
CA ASN A 63 24.50 -10.42 -20.64
C ASN A 63 23.02 -10.17 -20.27
N GLY A 64 22.50 -10.90 -19.29
CA GLY A 64 21.14 -10.69 -18.78
C GLY A 64 20.02 -11.26 -19.66
N ILE A 65 20.35 -12.15 -20.63
CA ILE A 65 19.37 -12.81 -21.48
C ILE A 65 18.99 -14.15 -20.87
N PHE A 66 17.73 -14.31 -20.54
CA PHE A 66 17.17 -15.54 -19.97
C PHE A 66 16.12 -16.13 -20.88
N GLY A 67 15.98 -17.44 -20.84
CA GLY A 67 14.97 -18.15 -21.60
C GLY A 67 14.38 -19.30 -20.80
N ASP A 68 13.11 -19.58 -21.07
CA ASP A 68 12.40 -20.72 -20.52
C ASP A 68 11.68 -21.47 -21.66
N SER A 69 12.14 -22.67 -21.93
CA SER A 69 11.61 -23.52 -22.99
C SER A 69 10.18 -24.03 -22.71
N LEU A 70 9.76 -24.08 -21.44
CA LEU A 70 8.43 -24.56 -21.06
C LEU A 70 7.36 -23.49 -21.28
N SER A 71 7.67 -22.25 -20.95
CA SER A 71 6.79 -21.10 -21.19
C SER A 71 7.00 -20.46 -22.55
N ASP A 72 7.98 -20.96 -23.33
CA ASP A 72 8.39 -20.39 -24.60
C ASP A 72 8.68 -18.89 -24.50
N SER A 73 9.38 -18.48 -23.44
CA SER A 73 9.69 -17.07 -23.18
C SER A 73 11.18 -16.80 -23.29
N LEU A 74 11.51 -15.70 -23.96
CA LEU A 74 12.85 -15.14 -24.02
C LEU A 74 12.74 -13.70 -23.53
N TYR A 75 13.64 -13.28 -22.61
CA TYR A 75 13.55 -11.96 -21.98
C TYR A 75 14.91 -11.50 -21.47
N PHE A 76 15.10 -10.19 -21.42
CA PHE A 76 16.15 -9.59 -20.59
C PHE A 76 15.65 -9.44 -19.17
N LYS A 77 16.56 -9.64 -18.22
CA LYS A 77 16.29 -9.45 -16.81
C LYS A 77 17.45 -8.74 -16.15
N PHE A 78 17.14 -7.73 -15.37
CA PHE A 78 18.06 -7.13 -14.41
C PHE A 78 17.34 -6.82 -13.12
N GLU A 79 18.07 -6.90 -12.01
CA GLU A 79 17.50 -6.82 -10.67
C GLU A 79 18.41 -6.04 -9.74
N GLY A 80 17.84 -5.49 -8.67
CA GLY A 80 18.57 -4.76 -7.65
C GLY A 80 17.80 -4.66 -6.34
N LEU A 81 18.46 -4.10 -5.35
CA LEU A 81 17.86 -3.88 -4.03
C LEU A 81 17.40 -2.43 -3.92
N LEU A 82 16.31 -2.24 -3.18
CA LEU A 82 15.86 -0.93 -2.72
C LEU A 82 16.40 -0.65 -1.33
N ASP A 83 16.69 0.61 -1.05
CA ASP A 83 17.15 1.01 0.28
C ASP A 83 16.12 0.67 1.36
N THR A 84 16.62 0.27 2.51
CA THR A 84 15.79 -0.04 3.67
C THR A 84 15.43 1.24 4.42
N VAL A 85 14.14 1.47 4.62
CA VAL A 85 13.61 2.54 5.47
C VAL A 85 13.23 1.94 6.80
N THR A 86 13.86 2.40 7.88
CA THR A 86 13.60 1.92 9.25
C THR A 86 12.93 3.04 10.06
N LEU A 87 11.87 2.70 10.78
CA LEU A 87 11.21 3.62 11.69
C LEU A 87 12.12 3.89 12.89
N THR A 88 12.38 5.16 13.15
CA THR A 88 13.22 5.62 14.26
C THR A 88 12.36 6.26 15.35
N GLU A 89 12.92 6.44 16.54
CA GLU A 89 12.24 7.06 17.68
C GLU A 89 11.84 8.52 17.43
N ASP A 90 12.51 9.20 16.49
CA ASP A 90 12.23 10.61 16.19
C ASP A 90 10.95 10.83 15.36
N ILE A 91 10.37 9.75 14.84
CA ILE A 91 9.10 9.81 14.09
C ILE A 91 7.90 9.88 15.05
N PHE A 92 8.06 9.37 16.28
CA PHE A 92 6.98 9.21 17.24
C PHE A 92 7.22 10.11 18.46
N VAL A 93 7.01 11.42 18.29
CA VAL A 93 7.27 12.40 19.33
C VAL A 93 6.00 13.21 19.59
N ILE A 94 5.57 13.23 20.85
CA ILE A 94 4.68 14.29 21.34
C ILE A 94 5.57 15.35 21.94
N PRO A 95 5.55 16.59 21.42
CA PRO A 95 6.33 17.67 21.98
C PRO A 95 5.90 17.98 23.41
N THR A 96 6.75 18.64 24.17
CA THR A 96 6.49 19.03 25.56
C THR A 96 5.11 19.65 25.71
N ALA A 97 4.25 19.05 26.53
CA ALA A 97 3.07 19.72 27.01
C ALA A 97 3.55 20.77 28.03
N THR A 98 3.47 22.03 27.66
CA THR A 98 3.91 23.14 28.49
C THR A 98 3.25 23.11 29.86
N ASN A 99 4.05 23.44 30.89
CA ASN A 99 3.69 23.58 32.30
C ASN A 99 2.19 23.62 32.56
N VAL A 100 1.64 22.54 33.07
CA VAL A 100 0.33 22.55 33.68
C VAL A 100 0.52 23.13 35.07
N ALA A 101 0.24 24.42 35.26
CA ALA A 101 0.16 24.99 36.56
C ALA A 101 -1.31 24.94 36.99
N PHE A 102 -1.57 24.32 38.10
CA PHE A 102 -2.86 24.27 38.74
C PHE A 102 -2.71 24.94 40.08
N GLN A 103 -3.56 25.92 40.33
CA GLN A 103 -3.66 26.59 41.60
C GLN A 103 -5.04 26.28 42.19
N GLN A 104 -5.07 25.58 43.29
CA GLN A 104 -6.27 25.37 44.06
C GLN A 104 -6.28 26.40 45.18
N ASP A 105 -7.15 27.33 45.09
CA ASP A 105 -7.47 28.26 46.14
C ASP A 105 -8.51 27.61 47.04
N PHE A 106 -8.12 27.37 48.31
CA PHE A 106 -9.03 26.84 49.31
C PHE A 106 -9.67 27.96 50.12
N GLY A 107 -9.20 29.21 50.00
CA GLY A 107 -9.84 30.41 50.61
C GLY A 107 -11.21 30.69 50.01
N ASP A 108 -11.40 30.24 48.77
CA ASP A 108 -12.68 30.28 48.04
C ASP A 108 -13.20 28.83 47.81
N MET A 109 -13.26 28.00 48.85
CA MET A 109 -13.87 26.65 48.70
C MET A 109 -15.31 26.72 48.21
N ASP A 110 -15.98 27.84 48.40
CA ASP A 110 -17.30 28.15 47.83
C ASP A 110 -17.29 28.18 46.30
N GLN A 111 -16.18 28.61 45.69
CA GLN A 111 -16.07 28.68 44.22
C GLN A 111 -15.58 27.37 43.58
N ALA A 112 -14.83 26.59 44.33
CA ALA A 112 -14.33 25.31 43.88
C ALA A 112 -15.32 24.16 44.13
N SER A 113 -16.20 24.31 45.13
CA SER A 113 -17.29 23.40 45.43
C SER A 113 -18.59 23.90 44.81
N ASN A 114 -19.33 23.04 44.16
CA ASN A 114 -20.71 23.38 43.84
C ASN A 114 -21.41 23.77 45.16
N PRO A 115 -22.17 24.85 45.23
CA PRO A 115 -22.90 25.23 46.42
C PRO A 115 -23.76 24.05 46.90
N VAL A 116 -23.80 23.84 48.20
CA VAL A 116 -24.69 22.81 48.74
C VAL A 116 -26.11 23.36 48.66
N GLU A 117 -26.84 22.86 47.69
CA GLU A 117 -28.23 23.23 47.51
C GLU A 117 -29.10 22.03 47.89
N ILE A 118 -29.97 22.25 48.88
CA ILE A 118 -30.96 21.27 49.30
C ILE A 118 -32.31 21.86 49.00
N THR A 119 -32.96 21.36 48.02
CA THR A 119 -34.34 21.72 47.72
C THR A 119 -35.28 20.59 48.17
N PHE A 120 -36.19 20.95 49.05
CA PHE A 120 -37.27 20.06 49.44
C PHE A 120 -38.59 20.62 48.96
N SER A 121 -39.37 19.85 48.29
CA SER A 121 -40.74 20.22 47.90
C SER A 121 -41.68 19.10 48.24
N GLN A 122 -42.64 19.42 49.10
CA GLN A 122 -43.68 18.47 49.50
C GLN A 122 -45.08 19.02 49.20
N LYS A 123 -45.85 18.20 48.53
CA LYS A 123 -47.26 18.45 48.26
C LYS A 123 -48.13 17.72 49.25
N LEU A 124 -48.83 18.47 50.13
CA LEU A 124 -49.71 17.95 51.15
C LEU A 124 -51.16 18.17 50.71
N ARG A 125 -51.90 17.11 50.48
CA ARG A 125 -53.28 17.18 50.01
C ARG A 125 -54.24 17.45 51.19
N LEU A 126 -55.25 18.24 50.95
CA LEU A 126 -56.29 18.51 51.97
C LEU A 126 -56.95 17.22 52.50
N ALA A 127 -57.13 16.23 51.65
CA ALA A 127 -57.65 14.92 52.04
C ALA A 127 -56.83 14.28 53.17
N THR A 128 -55.50 14.38 53.06
CA THR A 128 -54.55 13.86 54.06
C THR A 128 -54.53 14.74 55.31
N LEU A 129 -54.51 16.08 55.09
CA LEU A 129 -54.42 17.06 56.15
C LEU A 129 -55.66 17.09 57.07
N ALA A 130 -56.86 16.99 56.49
CA ALA A 130 -58.10 17.03 57.21
C ALA A 130 -58.74 15.66 57.52
N GLY A 131 -58.06 14.55 57.08
CA GLY A 131 -58.57 13.18 57.27
C GLY A 131 -59.87 12.89 56.53
N ILE A 132 -60.09 13.52 55.39
CA ILE A 132 -61.31 13.39 54.60
C ILE A 132 -61.04 12.60 53.30
N SER A 133 -62.08 11.82 52.87
CA SER A 133 -62.01 11.14 51.59
C SER A 133 -62.60 12.02 50.48
N LEU A 134 -61.86 12.33 49.42
CA LEU A 134 -62.31 13.13 48.30
C LEU A 134 -62.81 12.22 47.15
N PRO A 135 -64.06 12.37 46.71
CA PRO A 135 -64.54 11.69 45.47
C PRO A 135 -64.01 12.40 44.22
N ARG A 136 -63.76 11.64 43.18
CA ARG A 136 -63.09 12.16 41.97
C ARG A 136 -64.02 12.82 40.94
N ALA A 137 -65.30 12.58 40.93
CA ALA A 137 -66.17 12.92 39.83
C ALA A 137 -67.21 14.05 40.09
N ASP A 138 -67.56 14.32 41.30
CA ASP A 138 -68.62 15.27 41.65
C ASP A 138 -68.13 16.36 42.65
N THR A 139 -68.79 17.51 42.64
CA THR A 139 -68.58 18.55 43.69
C THR A 139 -68.99 17.98 45.05
N LEU A 140 -68.07 17.98 45.99
CA LEU A 140 -68.21 17.45 47.31
C LEU A 140 -68.48 18.58 48.30
N THR A 141 -69.59 18.46 49.05
CA THR A 141 -69.80 19.32 50.21
C THR A 141 -69.44 18.51 51.45
N VAL A 142 -68.36 18.91 52.10
CA VAL A 142 -67.94 18.30 53.37
C VAL A 142 -68.53 19.08 54.56
N PRO A 143 -68.88 18.40 55.65
CA PRO A 143 -69.29 19.09 56.88
C PRO A 143 -68.25 20.10 57.26
N ALA A 144 -68.66 21.05 58.09
CA ALA A 144 -67.74 22.09 58.68
C ALA A 144 -66.51 21.40 59.23
N ILE A 145 -65.36 21.91 58.82
CA ILE A 145 -64.06 21.45 59.29
C ILE A 145 -63.69 22.29 60.49
N PRO A 146 -63.52 21.70 61.66
CA PRO A 146 -63.07 22.50 62.84
C PRO A 146 -61.64 22.91 62.61
N ARG A 147 -61.26 23.99 63.32
CA ARG A 147 -59.84 24.42 63.42
C ARG A 147 -59.02 23.24 63.92
N THR A 148 -58.16 22.77 63.07
CA THR A 148 -57.41 21.49 63.32
C THR A 148 -55.93 21.81 63.27
N PRO A 149 -55.13 21.46 64.28
CA PRO A 149 -53.70 21.49 64.17
C PRO A 149 -53.33 20.42 63.14
N LEU A 150 -52.73 20.90 62.09
CA LEU A 150 -52.08 20.02 61.14
C LEU A 150 -50.79 19.56 61.76
N ILE A 151 -50.69 18.29 61.87
CA ILE A 151 -49.54 17.41 62.09
C ILE A 151 -48.22 18.15 62.31
N ASP A 152 -47.60 17.93 63.43
CA ASP A 152 -46.20 18.09 63.65
C ASP A 152 -45.47 17.03 62.80
N GLN A 153 -45.09 17.35 61.59
CA GLN A 153 -44.40 16.45 60.70
C GLN A 153 -42.95 16.85 60.63
N GLU A 154 -42.11 15.98 61.14
CA GLU A 154 -40.70 16.15 61.10
C GLU A 154 -40.13 15.33 59.96
N MET A 155 -39.34 15.96 59.08
CA MET A 155 -38.74 15.37 57.89
C MET A 155 -37.22 15.43 58.10
N PRO A 156 -36.64 14.31 58.51
CA PRO A 156 -35.17 14.24 58.63
C PRO A 156 -34.54 14.33 57.25
N TYR A 157 -33.52 15.10 57.13
CA TYR A 157 -32.71 15.25 55.93
C TYR A 157 -31.27 15.05 56.27
N GLN A 158 -30.65 14.12 55.57
CA GLN A 158 -29.22 13.88 55.64
C GLN A 158 -28.54 14.79 54.64
N ILE A 159 -27.65 15.66 55.09
CA ILE A 159 -26.92 16.64 54.25
C ILE A 159 -25.97 15.89 53.32
N PHE A 160 -25.50 14.71 53.70
CA PHE A 160 -24.58 13.85 52.99
C PHE A 160 -25.30 12.56 52.57
N ASP A 161 -25.99 12.57 51.43
CA ASP A 161 -26.56 11.37 50.82
C ASP A 161 -25.58 10.82 49.78
N LYS A 162 -25.62 9.51 49.52
CA LYS A 162 -24.77 8.83 48.51
C LYS A 162 -24.81 9.47 47.15
N ASP A 163 -25.92 10.07 46.79
CA ASP A 163 -26.17 10.70 45.48
C ASP A 163 -26.12 12.24 45.56
N GLY A 164 -25.96 12.84 46.77
CA GLY A 164 -25.73 14.25 46.99
C GLY A 164 -24.24 14.57 46.98
N ILE A 165 -23.88 15.82 46.98
CA ILE A 165 -22.49 16.27 46.97
C ILE A 165 -21.85 16.03 48.34
N PRO A 166 -21.11 14.92 48.55
CA PRO A 166 -20.57 14.57 49.85
C PRO A 166 -19.20 15.23 49.99
N TYR A 167 -19.16 16.38 50.55
CA TYR A 167 -17.91 17.03 50.90
C TYR A 167 -17.30 16.55 52.19
N PHE A 168 -18.08 15.83 53.03
CA PHE A 168 -17.64 15.37 54.33
C PHE A 168 -18.06 13.93 54.62
N GLU A 169 -17.11 13.10 55.00
CA GLU A 169 -17.36 11.71 55.48
C GLU A 169 -18.15 11.74 56.78
N ARG A 170 -17.81 12.68 57.68
CA ARG A 170 -18.47 12.91 58.98
C ARG A 170 -18.38 14.38 59.31
N VAL A 171 -19.50 15.04 59.49
CA VAL A 171 -19.60 16.37 60.06
C VAL A 171 -20.30 16.25 61.40
N ASP A 172 -19.66 16.66 62.45
CA ASP A 172 -20.29 16.79 63.75
C ASP A 172 -21.10 18.12 63.81
N TYR A 173 -20.45 19.18 63.38
CA TYR A 173 -21.11 20.45 63.07
C TYR A 173 -20.20 21.29 62.18
N LEU A 174 -20.79 22.16 61.39
CA LEU A 174 -20.13 23.18 60.68
C LEU A 174 -20.76 24.56 60.95
N THR A 175 -19.98 25.62 60.85
CA THR A 175 -20.44 27.00 60.97
C THR A 175 -20.56 27.60 59.57
N ILE A 176 -21.69 28.20 59.27
CA ILE A 176 -22.00 28.78 57.97
C ILE A 176 -21.45 30.20 57.91
N GLY A 177 -20.58 30.53 56.95
CA GLY A 177 -20.08 31.86 56.63
C GLY A 177 -21.09 32.70 55.83
N ASP A 178 -21.70 32.10 54.86
CA ASP A 178 -22.79 32.65 54.05
C ASP A 178 -23.77 31.56 53.64
N GLY A 179 -25.06 31.83 53.83
CA GLY A 179 -26.09 30.86 53.46
C GLY A 179 -27.48 31.39 53.75
N GLU A 180 -28.45 30.77 53.14
CA GLU A 180 -29.85 31.20 53.21
C GLU A 180 -30.79 30.01 53.43
N PHE A 181 -31.73 30.16 54.32
CA PHE A 181 -32.87 29.26 54.46
C PHE A 181 -34.09 29.95 53.89
N SER A 182 -34.56 29.46 52.75
CA SER A 182 -35.74 30.01 52.08
C SER A 182 -36.89 29.03 52.20
N THR A 183 -38.05 29.57 52.48
CA THR A 183 -39.28 28.78 52.56
C THR A 183 -40.35 29.40 51.70
N SER A 184 -41.14 28.57 51.05
CA SER A 184 -42.31 29.02 50.29
C SER A 184 -43.47 28.08 50.54
N VAL A 185 -44.61 28.65 50.89
CA VAL A 185 -45.84 27.88 51.12
C VAL A 185 -46.90 28.39 50.14
N GLU A 186 -47.31 27.53 49.26
CA GLU A 186 -48.41 27.73 48.33
C GLU A 186 -49.69 27.08 48.91
N ASN A 187 -50.69 27.86 49.19
CA ASN A 187 -51.92 27.37 49.83
C ASN A 187 -53.06 27.21 48.78
N GLU A 188 -53.18 26.05 48.23
CA GLU A 188 -54.32 25.66 47.35
C GLU A 188 -55.30 24.72 48.07
N THR A 189 -55.40 24.83 49.43
CA THR A 189 -56.26 23.96 50.23
C THR A 189 -57.74 24.38 50.26
N LEU A 190 -58.09 25.53 49.71
CA LEU A 190 -59.45 26.16 49.77
C LEU A 190 -59.80 26.73 51.14
N MET A 191 -58.91 26.73 52.11
CA MET A 191 -59.06 27.30 53.45
C MET A 191 -57.80 28.03 53.85
N ASP A 192 -57.91 29.00 54.71
CA ASP A 192 -56.73 29.70 55.22
C ASP A 192 -55.92 28.80 56.14
N LEU A 193 -54.62 28.98 56.08
CA LEU A 193 -53.67 28.35 57.01
C LEU A 193 -53.34 29.34 58.07
N ASP A 194 -53.70 29.06 59.31
CA ASP A 194 -53.34 29.91 60.49
C ASP A 194 -52.03 29.31 61.06
N SER A 195 -51.08 30.22 61.38
CA SER A 195 -49.87 29.83 62.06
C SER A 195 -49.11 28.69 61.49
N VAL A 196 -48.43 28.93 60.35
CA VAL A 196 -47.48 27.95 59.76
C VAL A 196 -46.11 28.26 60.30
N VAL A 197 -45.51 27.27 60.97
CA VAL A 197 -44.12 27.28 61.48
C VAL A 197 -43.33 26.25 60.75
N ILE A 198 -42.24 26.67 60.14
CA ILE A 198 -41.29 25.79 59.48
C ILE A 198 -39.96 25.97 60.19
N GLN A 199 -39.48 24.90 60.81
CA GLN A 199 -38.22 24.91 61.56
C GLN A 199 -37.22 23.97 60.92
N MET A 200 -36.02 24.42 60.74
CA MET A 200 -34.86 23.63 60.45
C MET A 200 -34.16 23.34 61.80
N LYS A 201 -34.00 22.08 62.12
CA LYS A 201 -33.40 21.62 63.38
C LYS A 201 -32.20 20.73 63.14
N ASN A 202 -31.23 20.81 64.04
CA ASN A 202 -30.18 19.81 64.15
C ASN A 202 -30.73 18.48 64.67
N LYS A 203 -29.95 17.44 64.56
CA LYS A 203 -30.25 16.10 65.07
C LYS A 203 -30.49 16.04 66.57
N ASP A 204 -29.85 16.93 67.33
CA ASP A 204 -30.07 17.10 68.78
C ASP A 204 -31.33 17.87 69.13
N GLY A 205 -32.08 18.33 68.09
CA GLY A 205 -33.30 19.10 68.27
C GLY A 205 -33.10 20.61 68.42
N SER A 206 -31.87 21.12 68.35
CA SER A 206 -31.61 22.58 68.39
C SER A 206 -32.11 23.25 67.09
N ILE A 207 -32.79 24.39 67.23
CA ILE A 207 -33.35 25.13 66.10
C ILE A 207 -32.26 25.98 65.47
N ILE A 208 -32.04 25.76 64.16
CA ILE A 208 -31.07 26.48 63.31
C ILE A 208 -31.72 27.72 62.72
N ALA A 209 -32.88 27.53 62.09
CA ALA A 209 -33.66 28.58 61.45
C ALA A 209 -35.15 28.29 61.57
N GLU A 210 -35.94 29.37 61.60
CA GLU A 210 -37.37 29.28 61.70
C GLU A 210 -38.04 30.32 60.76
N SER A 211 -39.09 29.91 60.07
CA SER A 211 -39.98 30.78 59.31
C SER A 211 -41.37 30.62 59.89
N PHE A 212 -41.95 31.78 60.28
CA PHE A 212 -43.29 31.89 60.84
C PHE A 212 -44.20 32.69 59.92
N TYR A 213 -45.32 32.13 59.57
CA TYR A 213 -46.38 32.78 58.81
C TYR A 213 -47.64 32.81 59.65
N GLU A 214 -48.13 34.02 60.02
CA GLU A 214 -49.28 34.18 60.85
C GLU A 214 -50.55 33.59 60.21
N THR A 215 -50.81 33.98 58.96
CA THR A 215 -51.92 33.47 58.16
C THR A 215 -51.53 33.44 56.69
N ILE A 216 -51.84 32.32 55.97
CA ILE A 216 -51.70 32.27 54.54
C ILE A 216 -53.10 31.99 53.96
N PRO A 217 -53.72 33.02 53.33
CA PRO A 217 -55.03 32.86 52.71
C PRO A 217 -55.06 31.77 51.62
N ALA A 218 -56.28 31.23 51.44
CA ALA A 218 -56.50 30.29 50.36
C ALA A 218 -56.17 30.88 48.97
N GLY A 219 -55.37 30.22 48.15
CA GLY A 219 -54.93 30.65 46.84
C GLY A 219 -53.69 31.60 46.88
N GLU A 220 -53.12 31.83 48.04
CA GLU A 220 -51.93 32.66 48.13
C GLU A 220 -50.63 31.83 48.34
N THR A 221 -49.51 32.41 47.91
CA THR A 221 -48.18 31.93 48.19
C THR A 221 -47.46 32.92 49.11
N ARG A 222 -46.83 32.42 50.13
CA ARG A 222 -46.00 33.22 51.05
C ARG A 222 -44.60 32.61 51.08
N SER A 223 -43.62 33.51 51.05
CA SER A 223 -42.20 33.11 51.12
C SER A 223 -41.49 33.89 52.24
N SER A 224 -40.49 33.26 52.82
CA SER A 224 -39.67 33.90 53.87
C SER A 224 -38.22 33.39 53.65
N ASN A 225 -37.28 34.30 53.93
CA ASN A 225 -35.87 33.99 53.88
C ASN A 225 -35.23 34.28 55.23
N SER A 226 -34.31 33.49 55.68
CA SER A 226 -33.55 33.60 56.91
C SER A 226 -32.06 33.45 56.63
N ASP A 227 -31.26 34.33 57.14
CA ASP A 227 -29.81 34.32 57.10
C ASP A 227 -29.29 33.18 58.00
N LEU A 228 -28.47 32.31 57.44
CA LEU A 228 -27.84 31.18 58.13
C LEU A 228 -26.42 31.50 58.65
N ARG A 229 -25.88 32.67 58.39
CA ARG A 229 -24.54 33.07 58.80
C ARG A 229 -24.31 32.87 60.29
N GLY A 230 -23.19 32.26 60.66
CA GLY A 230 -22.81 31.93 62.02
C GLY A 230 -23.64 30.84 62.68
N LYS A 231 -24.54 30.19 61.94
CA LYS A 231 -25.30 29.04 62.44
C LYS A 231 -24.46 27.76 62.37
N GLN A 232 -24.67 26.85 63.34
CA GLN A 232 -24.03 25.57 63.40
C GLN A 232 -24.98 24.47 62.91
N LEU A 233 -24.50 23.66 61.95
CA LEU A 233 -25.22 22.51 61.41
C LEU A 233 -24.54 21.20 61.80
N GLN A 234 -25.34 20.22 62.26
CA GLN A 234 -24.89 18.85 62.42
C GLN A 234 -24.98 18.05 61.12
N ASP A 235 -24.48 16.80 61.13
CA ASP A 235 -24.48 15.88 59.96
C ASP A 235 -25.85 15.59 59.34
N SER A 236 -26.89 15.82 60.12
CA SER A 236 -28.27 15.69 59.69
C SER A 236 -29.13 16.81 60.24
N ILE A 237 -30.04 17.28 59.48
CA ILE A 237 -31.04 18.26 59.80
C ILE A 237 -32.42 17.66 59.68
N ALA A 238 -33.37 18.23 60.40
CA ALA A 238 -34.78 17.95 60.19
C ALA A 238 -35.53 19.22 59.87
N VAL A 239 -36.40 19.18 58.90
CA VAL A 239 -37.38 20.23 58.64
C VAL A 239 -38.67 19.81 59.28
N SER A 240 -39.12 20.55 60.28
CA SER A 240 -40.43 20.32 60.90
C SER A 240 -41.43 21.39 60.48
N ILE A 241 -42.61 20.97 60.20
CA ILE A 241 -43.72 21.81 59.82
C ILE A 241 -44.83 21.66 60.87
N THR A 242 -45.23 22.78 61.42
CA THR A 242 -46.44 22.86 62.21
C THR A 242 -47.35 23.88 61.55
N ALA A 243 -48.57 23.48 61.21
CA ALA A 243 -49.51 24.35 60.57
C ALA A 243 -50.92 24.14 61.25
N ILE A 244 -51.69 25.14 61.29
CA ILE A 244 -53.08 25.11 61.79
C ILE A 244 -54.00 25.45 60.62
N LEU A 245 -54.86 24.47 60.23
CA LEU A 245 -55.93 24.75 59.28
C LEU A 245 -57.01 25.57 59.95
N ALA A 246 -57.32 26.75 59.39
CA ALA A 246 -58.31 27.61 59.89
C ALA A 246 -59.71 27.06 59.87
N GLY A 247 -60.38 26.47 60.32
CA GLY A 247 -61.69 25.83 60.13
C GLY A 247 -62.62 26.61 59.22
N THR A 248 -63.80 26.14 59.06
CA THR A 248 -64.79 26.75 58.16
C THR A 248 -65.87 27.51 58.92
N ASP A 249 -65.64 27.87 60.19
CA ASP A 249 -66.58 28.61 61.07
C ASP A 249 -68.02 28.06 61.02
N GLU A 250 -68.18 26.74 61.21
CA GLU A 250 -69.44 25.97 61.11
C GLU A 250 -70.08 25.92 59.72
N ALA A 251 -69.49 26.53 58.70
CA ALA A 251 -69.96 26.47 57.32
C ALA A 251 -69.42 25.18 56.59
N PRO A 252 -70.24 24.50 55.76
CA PRO A 252 -69.76 23.39 54.98
C PRO A 252 -68.74 23.84 53.95
N LEU A 253 -67.63 23.06 53.73
CA LEU A 253 -66.69 23.34 52.71
C LEU A 253 -67.15 22.71 51.36
N VAL A 254 -67.16 23.54 50.33
CA VAL A 254 -67.52 23.07 48.98
C VAL A 254 -66.21 22.83 48.18
N ILE A 255 -65.97 21.58 47.86
CA ILE A 255 -64.81 21.21 47.08
C ILE A 255 -65.30 20.95 45.62
N PRO A 256 -64.83 21.76 44.64
CA PRO A 256 -65.29 21.61 43.27
C PRO A 256 -64.92 20.23 42.67
N ALA A 257 -65.73 19.77 41.71
CA ALA A 257 -65.46 18.52 41.00
C ALA A 257 -64.10 18.55 40.34
N ASN A 258 -63.41 17.40 40.34
CA ASN A 258 -62.07 17.23 39.78
C ASN A 258 -60.97 18.15 40.33
N THR A 259 -61.18 18.76 41.53
CA THR A 259 -60.13 19.48 42.24
C THR A 259 -59.51 18.58 43.29
N ASP A 260 -58.23 18.71 43.49
CA ASP A 260 -57.48 18.07 44.56
C ASP A 260 -56.73 19.15 45.35
N PRO A 261 -57.44 19.76 46.31
CA PRO A 261 -56.88 20.88 47.05
C PRO A 261 -55.62 20.45 47.84
N TYR A 262 -54.61 21.27 47.82
CA TYR A 262 -53.31 20.95 48.40
C TYR A 262 -52.61 22.17 48.97
N MET A 263 -51.60 21.92 49.76
CA MET A 263 -50.59 22.84 50.14
C MET A 263 -49.25 22.32 49.57
N THR A 264 -48.45 23.16 48.91
CA THR A 264 -47.08 22.84 48.54
C THR A 264 -46.15 23.61 49.47
N LEU A 265 -45.29 22.87 50.10
CA LEU A 265 -44.18 23.42 50.83
C LEU A 265 -42.93 23.27 49.99
N THR A 266 -42.20 24.34 49.79
CA THR A 266 -40.83 24.28 49.23
C THR A 266 -39.89 24.92 50.27
N VAL A 267 -38.85 24.20 50.58
CA VAL A 267 -37.77 24.63 51.43
C VAL A 267 -36.48 24.52 50.67
N ASP A 268 -35.79 25.60 50.48
CA ASP A 268 -34.49 25.68 49.87
C ASP A 268 -33.45 26.09 50.90
N VAL A 269 -32.44 25.31 51.06
CA VAL A 269 -31.30 25.59 51.91
C VAL A 269 -30.08 25.71 50.98
N SER A 270 -29.50 26.89 50.90
CA SER A 270 -28.26 27.14 50.21
C SER A 270 -27.17 27.50 51.22
N ILE A 271 -26.03 26.82 51.04
CA ILE A 271 -24.83 27.14 51.81
C ILE A 271 -23.79 27.53 50.78
N ASN A 272 -23.50 28.85 50.74
CA ASN A 272 -22.57 29.43 49.78
C ASN A 272 -21.14 29.47 50.34
N GLU A 273 -21.02 29.61 51.67
CA GLU A 273 -19.75 29.70 52.35
C GLU A 273 -19.82 29.00 53.69
N ILE A 274 -18.79 28.26 54.02
CA ILE A 274 -18.58 27.59 55.29
C ILE A 274 -17.44 28.30 56.00
N GLU A 275 -17.70 28.86 57.18
CA GLU A 275 -16.70 29.55 58.00
C GLU A 275 -15.73 28.56 58.65
N SER A 276 -16.28 27.45 59.19
CA SER A 276 -15.52 26.39 59.79
C SER A 276 -16.34 25.10 59.83
N PHE A 277 -15.69 23.98 59.90
CA PHE A 277 -16.36 22.73 60.20
C PHE A 277 -15.60 21.93 61.27
N THR A 278 -16.36 21.16 62.02
CA THR A 278 -15.80 20.17 62.93
C THR A 278 -16.27 18.81 62.51
N GLY A 279 -15.31 17.97 62.12
CA GLY A 279 -15.62 16.67 61.57
C GLY A 279 -14.47 16.13 60.73
N LYS A 280 -14.75 15.08 59.97
CA LYS A 280 -13.81 14.47 59.01
C LYS A 280 -14.27 14.85 57.60
N PRO A 281 -13.52 15.67 56.90
CA PRO A 281 -13.86 16.03 55.51
C PRO A 281 -13.69 14.78 54.58
N GLU A 282 -14.54 14.71 53.56
CA GLU A 282 -14.29 13.79 52.46
C GLU A 282 -13.14 14.28 51.57
N PRO A 283 -12.44 13.39 50.94
CA PRO A 283 -11.43 13.77 49.97
C PRO A 283 -12.01 14.65 48.85
N ILE A 284 -11.30 15.73 48.55
CA ILE A 284 -11.66 16.64 47.45
C ILE A 284 -11.06 16.07 46.17
N GLU A 285 -11.93 15.68 45.27
CA GLU A 285 -11.51 15.18 43.96
C GLU A 285 -11.64 16.32 42.93
N THR A 286 -10.53 16.62 42.28
CA THR A 286 -10.47 17.56 41.16
C THR A 286 -9.98 16.83 39.90
N ARG A 287 -10.65 17.09 38.80
CA ARG A 287 -10.28 16.50 37.49
C ARG A 287 -9.77 17.59 36.57
N THR A 288 -8.52 17.45 36.16
CA THR A 288 -7.87 18.40 35.24
C THR A 288 -7.48 17.65 33.97
N ALA A 289 -7.98 18.10 32.82
CA ALA A 289 -7.61 17.58 31.54
C ALA A 289 -6.66 18.55 30.82
N GLN A 290 -5.40 18.16 30.67
CA GLN A 290 -4.43 18.93 29.90
C GLN A 290 -4.49 18.49 28.44
N LYS A 291 -4.93 19.38 27.56
CA LYS A 291 -4.97 19.11 26.13
C LYS A 291 -3.56 18.92 25.59
N LEU A 292 -3.35 17.86 24.83
CA LEU A 292 -2.11 17.64 24.12
C LEU A 292 -1.97 18.63 22.96
N PRO A 293 -0.73 18.95 22.53
CA PRO A 293 -0.51 19.77 21.35
C PRO A 293 -1.24 19.20 20.14
N GLU A 294 -1.82 20.06 19.33
CA GLU A 294 -2.48 19.63 18.10
C GLU A 294 -1.48 18.94 17.18
N SER A 295 -1.82 17.74 16.72
CA SER A 295 -1.06 16.93 15.80
C SER A 295 -1.98 16.47 14.66
N ASN A 296 -1.41 16.26 13.49
CA ASN A 296 -2.12 15.61 12.38
C ASN A 296 -2.37 14.12 12.65
N ASN A 297 -1.74 13.59 13.69
CA ASN A 297 -1.83 12.19 14.10
C ASN A 297 -2.78 12.04 15.29
N THR A 298 -3.56 10.99 15.26
CA THR A 298 -4.52 10.65 16.30
C THR A 298 -4.05 9.37 16.99
N ILE A 299 -3.80 9.46 18.30
CA ILE A 299 -3.24 8.35 19.09
C ILE A 299 -4.36 7.73 19.93
N PHE A 300 -4.54 6.41 19.85
CA PHE A 300 -5.38 5.62 20.74
C PHE A 300 -4.56 5.01 21.87
N LYS A 301 -3.36 4.55 21.53
CA LYS A 301 -2.45 3.91 22.47
C LYS A 301 -1.01 4.15 22.03
N GLY A 302 -0.12 4.41 22.99
CA GLY A 302 1.32 4.44 22.78
C GLY A 302 2.06 3.71 23.89
N ILE A 303 3.16 3.05 23.57
CA ILE A 303 4.12 2.51 24.54
C ILE A 303 5.35 3.41 24.48
N LEU A 304 5.70 4.01 25.60
CA LEU A 304 6.84 4.91 25.70
C LEU A 304 8.17 4.15 25.53
N GLY A 305 9.19 4.82 25.04
CA GLY A 305 10.52 4.24 24.86
C GLY A 305 11.27 4.12 26.17
N GLU A 306 12.31 3.29 26.18
CA GLU A 306 13.14 3.03 27.37
C GLU A 306 14.38 3.93 27.42
N THR A 307 14.81 4.32 28.63
CA THR A 307 16.19 4.72 28.89
C THR A 307 17.08 3.45 28.88
N PRO A 308 18.30 3.44 28.33
CA PRO A 308 19.20 4.58 28.12
C PRO A 308 19.24 5.13 26.69
N THR A 309 18.38 4.69 25.80
CA THR A 309 18.39 5.15 24.39
C THR A 309 17.91 6.59 24.26
N LEU A 310 17.14 7.07 25.23
CA LEU A 310 16.57 8.41 25.24
C LEU A 310 17.43 9.40 26.04
N SER A 311 17.28 10.69 25.70
CA SER A 311 17.83 11.79 26.49
C SER A 311 17.25 11.76 27.92
N PRO A 312 18.04 12.16 28.93
CA PRO A 312 17.56 12.24 30.34
C PRO A 312 16.28 13.05 30.52
N ASP A 313 16.01 13.99 29.61
CA ASP A 313 14.87 14.90 29.67
C ASP A 313 13.67 14.45 28.82
N THR A 314 13.62 13.18 28.43
CA THR A 314 12.48 12.59 27.70
C THR A 314 11.71 11.62 28.59
N ASN A 315 10.43 11.43 28.31
CA ASN A 315 9.54 10.54 29.02
C ASN A 315 9.58 10.75 30.55
N LEU A 316 9.54 12.01 30.94
CA LEU A 316 9.66 12.42 32.35
C LEU A 316 8.45 13.27 32.74
N ILE A 317 7.80 12.90 33.83
CA ILE A 317 6.86 13.76 34.56
C ILE A 317 7.59 14.32 35.75
N SER A 318 7.56 15.63 35.91
CA SER A 318 8.07 16.30 37.09
C SER A 318 7.01 17.18 37.70
N TRP A 319 6.95 17.20 39.04
CA TRP A 319 5.96 17.95 39.77
C TRP A 319 6.59 18.77 40.89
N ARG A 320 5.91 19.83 41.27
CA ARG A 320 6.16 20.65 42.44
C ARG A 320 4.81 21.02 43.06
N ILE A 321 4.65 20.68 44.32
CA ILE A 321 3.45 20.97 45.11
C ILE A 321 3.88 21.81 46.27
N GLU A 322 3.20 22.96 46.51
CA GLU A 322 3.48 23.88 47.59
C GLU A 322 2.21 24.09 48.39
N ASN A 323 2.24 23.70 49.65
CA ASN A 323 1.14 23.86 50.57
C ASN A 323 1.39 25.06 51.48
N THR A 324 0.68 26.18 51.26
CA THR A 324 0.73 27.32 52.17
C THR A 324 -0.49 27.40 53.08
N LEU A 325 -1.37 26.40 53.03
CA LEU A 325 -2.54 26.30 53.90
C LEU A 325 -2.14 25.89 55.32
N PRO A 326 -2.91 26.34 56.32
CA PRO A 326 -2.63 25.98 57.74
C PRO A 326 -3.08 24.55 58.10
N VAL A 327 -3.13 23.65 57.18
CA VAL A 327 -3.58 22.28 57.35
C VAL A 327 -2.60 21.28 56.73
N ASN A 328 -2.41 20.15 57.36
CA ASN A 328 -1.68 19.03 56.78
C ASN A 328 -2.59 18.26 55.84
N MET A 329 -2.06 17.80 54.72
CA MET A 329 -2.86 17.07 53.73
C MET A 329 -2.07 15.93 53.10
N ASN A 330 -2.80 14.94 52.61
CA ASN A 330 -2.32 13.94 51.65
C ASN A 330 -2.88 14.29 50.29
N MET A 331 -2.04 14.34 49.26
CA MET A 331 -2.40 14.57 47.89
C MET A 331 -2.04 13.35 47.03
N GLU A 332 -3.04 12.74 46.47
CA GLU A 332 -2.90 11.61 45.51
C GLU A 332 -3.19 12.16 44.11
N LEU A 333 -2.27 11.95 43.17
CA LEU A 333 -2.37 12.33 41.76
C LEU A 333 -2.45 11.07 40.94
N VAL A 334 -3.57 10.81 40.29
CA VAL A 334 -3.76 9.66 39.41
C VAL A 334 -3.81 10.13 37.97
N PHE A 335 -2.86 9.65 37.17
CA PHE A 335 -2.77 9.96 35.74
C PHE A 335 -3.50 8.88 34.94
N TYR A 336 -4.73 9.12 34.57
CA TYR A 336 -5.58 8.13 33.88
C TYR A 336 -5.20 7.86 32.42
N ASN A 337 -4.08 8.40 31.98
CA ASN A 337 -3.56 8.13 30.63
C ASN A 337 -2.24 7.35 30.64
N PHE A 338 -1.52 7.30 31.74
CA PHE A 338 -0.28 6.58 31.88
C PHE A 338 -0.48 5.33 32.73
N TYR A 339 -0.11 4.18 32.16
CA TYR A 339 -0.28 2.88 32.79
C TYR A 339 1.03 2.09 32.74
N ASP A 340 1.43 1.58 33.88
CA ASP A 340 2.46 0.55 34.01
C ASP A 340 1.82 -0.85 34.21
N GLU A 341 2.61 -1.83 34.66
CA GLU A 341 2.13 -3.18 35.00
C GLU A 341 1.23 -3.21 36.23
N SER A 342 1.33 -2.21 37.13
CA SER A 342 0.57 -2.12 38.38
C SER A 342 -0.74 -1.35 38.22
N GLY A 343 -0.89 -0.54 37.21
CA GLY A 343 -2.10 0.23 36.95
C GLY A 343 -1.83 1.63 36.41
N ALA A 344 -2.72 2.57 36.71
CA ALA A 344 -2.52 3.96 36.37
C ALA A 344 -1.41 4.58 37.24
N LEU A 345 -0.59 5.44 36.64
CA LEU A 345 0.46 6.15 37.35
C LEU A 345 -0.15 6.96 38.51
N THR A 346 0.32 6.70 39.71
CA THR A 346 -0.14 7.39 40.93
C THR A 346 1.05 8.00 41.67
N ILE A 347 0.89 9.25 42.05
CA ILE A 347 1.87 10.00 42.87
C ILE A 347 1.22 10.39 44.17
N ASP A 348 1.79 9.97 45.27
CA ASP A 348 1.36 10.29 46.63
C ASP A 348 2.32 11.32 47.25
N ALA A 349 1.78 12.38 47.82
CA ALA A 349 2.54 13.42 48.50
C ALA A 349 1.86 13.82 49.82
N ILE A 350 2.55 13.63 50.94
CA ILE A 350 2.15 14.17 52.24
C ILE A 350 2.77 15.54 52.35
N LEU A 351 1.93 16.53 52.64
CA LEU A 351 2.26 17.98 52.67
C LEU A 351 1.91 18.55 54.02
N ASN A 352 2.92 18.86 54.83
CA ASN A 352 2.72 19.60 56.04
C ASN A 352 2.49 21.11 55.73
N THR A 353 1.96 21.82 56.69
CA THR A 353 1.78 23.27 56.59
C THR A 353 3.09 23.97 56.21
N GLY A 354 3.08 24.76 55.13
CA GLY A 354 4.25 25.49 54.62
C GLY A 354 5.29 24.63 53.91
N GLU A 355 4.99 23.37 53.56
CA GLU A 355 5.91 22.48 52.93
C GLU A 355 5.83 22.51 51.41
N VAL A 356 6.98 22.26 50.72
CA VAL A 356 7.10 22.07 49.31
C VAL A 356 7.53 20.64 49.02
N SER A 357 6.70 19.85 48.34
CA SER A 357 7.05 18.55 47.78
C SER A 357 7.37 18.70 46.31
N GLN A 358 8.47 18.08 45.88
CA GLN A 358 8.83 18.04 44.44
C GLN A 358 9.45 16.69 44.10
N GLY A 359 9.21 16.25 42.88
CA GLY A 359 9.74 14.99 42.41
C GLY A 359 9.68 14.87 40.90
N SER A 360 10.12 13.73 40.45
CA SER A 360 9.99 13.36 39.04
C SER A 360 9.85 11.85 38.89
N GLU A 361 9.02 11.41 37.94
CA GLU A 361 8.80 10.02 37.59
C GLU A 361 9.12 9.80 36.13
N ARG A 362 9.78 8.70 35.83
CA ARG A 362 10.09 8.30 34.45
C ARG A 362 9.05 7.30 33.97
N LEU A 363 8.62 7.53 32.74
CA LEU A 363 7.60 6.73 32.06
C LEU A 363 8.25 5.70 31.11
N ASP A 364 9.20 4.91 31.62
CA ASP A 364 9.89 3.92 30.81
C ASP A 364 8.98 2.71 30.57
N LEU A 365 8.63 2.46 29.28
CA LEU A 365 7.71 1.40 28.84
C LEU A 365 6.25 1.58 29.27
N ASP A 366 5.91 2.66 29.92
CA ASP A 366 4.53 2.95 30.28
C ASP A 366 3.64 3.08 29.05
N THR A 367 2.40 2.70 29.22
CA THR A 367 1.40 2.80 28.16
C THR A 367 0.63 4.10 28.28
N LEU A 368 0.70 4.94 27.26
CA LEU A 368 -0.21 6.08 27.08
C LEU A 368 -1.49 5.58 26.42
N ARG A 369 -2.63 5.72 27.08
CA ARG A 369 -3.97 5.41 26.54
C ARG A 369 -5.06 6.08 27.38
N ASN A 370 -6.27 6.17 26.85
CA ASN A 370 -7.42 6.53 27.68
C ASN A 370 -7.90 5.31 28.50
N VAL A 371 -8.79 5.56 29.46
CA VAL A 371 -9.51 4.52 30.23
C VAL A 371 -10.22 3.56 29.25
N ASP A 372 -10.93 4.11 28.29
CA ASP A 372 -11.42 3.36 27.13
C ASP A 372 -10.33 3.36 26.05
N PRO A 373 -9.66 2.23 25.80
CA PRO A 373 -8.55 2.14 24.86
C PRO A 373 -8.96 2.31 23.38
N THR A 374 -10.24 2.44 23.10
CA THR A 374 -10.77 2.70 21.76
C THR A 374 -10.95 4.19 21.47
N THR A 375 -10.79 5.05 22.48
CA THR A 375 -10.91 6.49 22.34
C THR A 375 -9.56 7.17 22.14
N ILE A 376 -9.61 8.31 21.47
CA ILE A 376 -8.43 9.12 21.14
C ILE A 376 -7.83 9.73 22.40
N VAL A 377 -6.52 9.70 22.52
CA VAL A 377 -5.79 10.43 23.55
C VAL A 377 -5.49 11.83 23.02
N ASP A 378 -6.38 12.77 23.33
CA ASP A 378 -6.25 14.21 22.99
C ASP A 378 -5.85 15.07 24.18
N SER A 379 -5.92 14.48 25.37
CA SER A 379 -5.65 15.15 26.64
C SER A 379 -5.11 14.16 27.67
N ILE A 380 -4.34 14.69 28.59
CA ILE A 380 -3.89 13.94 29.78
C ILE A 380 -4.82 14.31 30.92
N LEU A 381 -5.54 13.32 31.45
CA LEU A 381 -6.45 13.46 32.57
C LEU A 381 -5.71 13.16 33.86
N VAL A 382 -5.62 14.15 34.72
CA VAL A 382 -5.09 14.01 36.08
C VAL A 382 -6.24 14.18 37.04
N VAL A 383 -6.48 13.17 37.84
CA VAL A 383 -7.40 13.23 38.97
C VAL A 383 -6.57 13.45 40.22
N THR A 384 -6.86 14.55 40.88
CA THR A 384 -6.19 14.92 42.12
C THR A 384 -7.16 14.71 43.28
N THR A 385 -6.78 13.87 44.22
CA THR A 385 -7.52 13.65 45.45
C THR A 385 -6.75 14.28 46.61
N ILE A 386 -7.34 15.25 47.24
CA ILE A 386 -6.76 15.96 48.40
C ILE A 386 -7.52 15.54 49.64
N THR A 387 -6.80 14.97 50.63
CA THR A 387 -7.36 14.59 51.91
C THR A 387 -6.71 15.40 53.01
N ILE A 388 -7.48 16.19 53.72
CA ILE A 388 -7.00 16.94 54.88
C ILE A 388 -6.75 15.94 56.00
N LEU A 389 -5.56 15.99 56.58
CA LEU A 389 -5.16 15.10 57.68
C LEU A 389 -5.46 15.79 59.00
N PRO A 390 -6.19 15.17 59.94
CA PRO A 390 -6.38 15.69 61.30
C PRO A 390 -5.07 15.67 62.06
N ASP A 391 -4.87 16.68 62.93
CA ASP A 391 -3.63 16.82 63.73
C ASP A 391 -3.37 15.65 64.69
N ASP A 392 -4.41 14.97 65.14
CA ASP A 392 -4.34 13.88 66.13
C ASP A 392 -4.96 12.54 65.64
N GLY A 393 -4.77 12.19 64.42
CA GLY A 393 -5.21 10.86 63.90
C GLY A 393 -6.75 10.76 63.75
N ASP A 394 -7.44 10.01 64.57
CA ASP A 394 -8.90 9.80 64.46
C ASP A 394 -9.77 10.83 65.14
N THR A 395 -9.20 11.90 65.71
CA THR A 395 -10.00 12.92 66.41
C THR A 395 -10.60 13.92 65.46
N VAL A 396 -11.81 14.37 65.76
CA VAL A 396 -12.53 15.43 65.03
C VAL A 396 -11.84 16.76 65.31
N SER A 397 -11.44 17.45 64.25
CA SER A 397 -10.81 18.79 64.31
C SER A 397 -11.76 19.85 63.84
N THR A 398 -11.66 21.07 64.41
CA THR A 398 -12.32 22.26 63.88
C THR A 398 -11.36 22.91 62.87
N ILE A 399 -11.72 22.86 61.65
CA ILE A 399 -10.92 23.41 60.53
C ILE A 399 -11.59 24.70 60.05
N PRO A 400 -10.96 25.87 60.22
CA PRO A 400 -11.45 27.08 59.59
C PRO A 400 -11.33 26.94 58.09
N LEU A 401 -12.33 27.34 57.32
CA LEU A 401 -12.29 27.30 55.87
C LEU A 401 -11.86 28.64 55.27
N ASP A 402 -11.84 29.70 56.04
CA ASP A 402 -11.12 30.94 55.69
C ASP A 402 -9.62 30.72 55.95
N PHE A 403 -8.92 30.26 54.92
CA PHE A 403 -7.47 30.09 54.96
C PHE A 403 -6.69 31.35 54.61
N GLY A 404 -7.36 32.52 54.47
CA GLY A 404 -6.74 33.76 54.04
C GLY A 404 -6.10 33.65 52.66
N ASP A 405 -4.84 34.13 52.54
CA ASP A 405 -4.08 34.00 51.27
C ASP A 405 -3.43 32.59 51.12
N GLY A 406 -3.82 31.64 51.95
CA GLY A 406 -3.31 30.26 51.85
C GLY A 406 -3.80 29.57 50.59
N MET A 407 -2.88 28.88 49.87
CA MET A 407 -3.18 28.19 48.65
C MET A 407 -2.37 26.92 48.50
N LEU A 408 -2.90 26.02 47.74
CA LEU A 408 -2.17 24.86 47.24
C LEU A 408 -1.75 25.13 45.80
N ASN A 409 -0.46 25.29 45.58
CA ASN A 409 0.09 25.51 44.27
C ASN A 409 0.61 24.16 43.76
N PHE A 410 0.13 23.73 42.62
CA PHE A 410 0.59 22.53 41.90
C PHE A 410 1.13 22.92 40.54
N SER A 411 2.31 22.50 40.23
CA SER A 411 2.87 22.61 38.89
C SER A 411 3.34 21.23 38.39
N LEU A 412 2.91 20.90 37.21
CA LEU A 412 3.24 19.66 36.49
C LEU A 412 3.92 20.02 35.19
N ASN A 413 5.03 19.36 34.92
CA ASN A 413 5.71 19.44 33.63
C ASN A 413 5.84 18.04 33.05
N ILE A 414 5.30 17.87 31.84
CA ILE A 414 5.44 16.64 31.07
C ILE A 414 6.45 16.92 29.97
N ALA A 415 7.59 16.23 30.03
CA ALA A 415 8.65 16.36 29.05
C ALA A 415 8.24 15.80 27.68
N ILE A 416 9.11 15.97 26.70
CA ILE A 416 8.93 15.37 25.37
C ILE A 416 8.70 13.86 25.53
N MET A 417 7.60 13.36 24.98
CA MET A 417 7.30 11.92 24.96
C MET A 417 7.76 11.31 23.66
N LYS A 418 8.63 10.30 23.75
CA LYS A 418 9.07 9.46 22.64
C LYS A 418 8.55 8.06 22.82
N PHE A 419 8.06 7.47 21.74
CA PHE A 419 7.37 6.19 21.81
C PHE A 419 8.18 5.09 21.13
N LYS A 420 8.12 3.89 21.70
CA LYS A 420 8.57 2.65 21.10
C LYS A 420 7.52 2.08 20.15
N GLU A 421 6.25 2.31 20.47
CA GLU A 421 5.10 1.85 19.70
C GLU A 421 3.95 2.84 19.82
N ILE A 422 3.25 3.07 18.72
CA ILE A 422 2.02 3.89 18.70
C ILE A 422 0.96 3.18 17.88
N VAL A 423 -0.28 3.24 18.35
CA VAL A 423 -1.48 2.80 17.64
C VAL A 423 -2.41 3.99 17.46
N GLY A 424 -2.80 4.24 16.22
CA GLY A 424 -3.64 5.41 15.93
C GLY A 424 -3.94 5.60 14.46
N PHE A 425 -4.40 6.79 14.13
CA PHE A 425 -4.48 7.29 12.76
C PHE A 425 -3.30 8.22 12.50
N PHE A 426 -2.58 7.98 11.44
CA PHE A 426 -1.40 8.75 11.09
C PHE A 426 -1.59 9.37 9.72
N ASN A 427 -1.29 10.64 9.61
CA ASN A 427 -1.23 11.36 8.34
C ASN A 427 0.23 11.72 8.05
N GLU A 428 1.05 10.69 7.90
CA GLU A 428 2.47 10.83 7.70
C GLU A 428 2.88 10.42 6.29
N SER A 429 3.83 11.13 5.74
CA SER A 429 4.40 10.79 4.45
C SER A 429 5.94 10.79 4.53
N PHE A 430 6.53 9.75 3.96
CA PHE A 430 7.97 9.55 3.90
C PHE A 430 8.43 9.68 2.45
N ALA A 431 9.42 10.53 2.20
CA ALA A 431 10.03 10.60 0.89
C ALA A 431 10.84 9.32 0.61
N ILE A 432 10.67 8.74 -0.56
CA ILE A 432 11.52 7.67 -1.08
C ILE A 432 12.69 8.34 -1.78
N PRO A 433 13.93 8.13 -1.31
CA PRO A 433 15.11 8.71 -1.94
C PRO A 433 15.20 8.32 -3.42
N PRO A 434 15.68 9.20 -4.30
CA PRO A 434 15.87 8.87 -5.69
C PRO A 434 16.84 7.70 -5.88
N ILE A 435 16.39 6.65 -6.58
CA ILE A 435 17.21 5.51 -6.96
C ILE A 435 17.51 5.65 -8.44
N THR A 436 18.78 5.62 -8.81
CA THR A 436 19.23 5.71 -10.20
C THR A 436 19.61 4.33 -10.71
N ILE A 437 19.02 3.94 -11.83
CA ILE A 437 19.33 2.72 -12.57
C ILE A 437 20.12 3.16 -13.82
N SER A 438 21.42 2.86 -13.88
CA SER A 438 22.34 3.27 -14.95
C SER A 438 22.77 2.12 -15.87
N ASP A 439 22.65 0.87 -15.42
CA ASP A 439 23.10 -0.31 -16.15
C ASP A 439 22.06 -0.80 -17.17
N ILE A 440 21.55 0.11 -17.99
CA ILE A 440 20.60 -0.23 -19.05
C ILE A 440 21.40 -0.76 -20.23
N PRO A 441 21.06 -1.96 -20.73
CA PRO A 441 21.78 -2.54 -21.86
C PRO A 441 21.73 -1.63 -23.08
N SER A 442 22.90 -1.36 -23.68
CA SER A 442 23.00 -0.61 -24.94
C SER A 442 22.72 -1.53 -26.14
N GLY A 443 22.17 -0.98 -27.21
CA GLY A 443 21.94 -1.73 -28.47
C GLY A 443 20.49 -1.87 -28.90
N PHE A 444 19.55 -1.32 -28.18
CA PHE A 444 18.11 -1.38 -28.50
C PHE A 444 17.63 -0.22 -29.39
N GLY A 445 18.52 0.53 -30.03
CA GLY A 445 18.16 1.75 -30.76
C GLY A 445 17.20 1.57 -31.94
N ASP A 446 17.08 0.36 -32.48
CA ASP A 446 16.25 0.04 -33.65
C ASP A 446 15.04 -0.83 -33.30
N VAL A 447 14.70 -0.96 -32.02
CA VAL A 447 13.63 -1.82 -31.53
C VAL A 447 12.71 -1.01 -30.64
N ASN A 448 11.39 -1.16 -30.81
CA ASN A 448 10.39 -0.69 -29.85
C ASN A 448 9.84 -1.90 -29.09
N PHE A 449 9.84 -1.81 -27.76
CA PHE A 449 9.29 -2.83 -26.89
C PHE A 449 7.79 -2.61 -26.69
N GLY A 450 7.02 -3.68 -26.81
CA GLY A 450 5.58 -3.66 -26.57
C GLY A 450 5.23 -3.76 -25.08
N GLU A 451 6.12 -4.36 -24.31
CA GLU A 451 5.96 -4.56 -22.87
C GLU A 451 7.34 -4.54 -22.19
N VAL A 452 7.46 -3.81 -21.10
CA VAL A 452 8.62 -3.85 -20.22
C VAL A 452 8.13 -3.80 -18.79
N LEU A 453 8.29 -4.87 -18.04
CA LEU A 453 7.73 -5.01 -16.71
C LEU A 453 8.74 -4.65 -15.64
N LEU A 454 8.47 -3.59 -14.89
CA LEU A 454 9.11 -3.35 -13.60
C LEU A 454 8.30 -4.06 -12.53
N LYS A 455 8.90 -5.04 -11.88
CA LYS A 455 8.34 -5.73 -10.73
C LYS A 455 9.03 -5.24 -9.47
N LEU A 456 8.24 -4.77 -8.52
CA LEU A 456 8.71 -4.38 -7.20
C LEU A 456 8.26 -5.44 -6.20
N HIS A 457 9.19 -6.01 -5.49
CA HIS A 457 8.96 -6.94 -4.39
C HIS A 457 9.22 -6.20 -3.09
N LEU A 458 8.16 -5.74 -2.44
CA LEU A 458 8.22 -4.88 -1.28
C LEU A 458 7.87 -5.69 -0.03
N PHE A 459 8.69 -5.56 0.99
CA PHE A 459 8.53 -6.24 2.27
C PHE A 459 8.27 -5.21 3.35
N ASN A 460 7.19 -5.38 4.08
CA ASN A 460 6.74 -4.46 5.09
C ASN A 460 6.62 -5.17 6.44
N GLU A 461 7.38 -4.72 7.44
CA GLU A 461 7.23 -5.12 8.85
C GLU A 461 6.32 -4.18 9.63
N ILE A 462 5.91 -3.07 9.02
CA ILE A 462 5.13 -2.04 9.67
C ILE A 462 3.64 -2.45 9.62
N GLN A 463 2.96 -2.37 10.74
CA GLN A 463 1.53 -2.69 10.81
C GLN A 463 0.67 -1.48 10.41
N ALA A 464 1.04 -0.85 9.30
CA ALA A 464 0.32 0.23 8.66
C ALA A 464 0.18 -0.07 7.16
N GLN A 465 -1.01 0.12 6.64
CA GLN A 465 -1.19 0.17 5.19
C GLN A 465 -0.55 1.46 4.67
N THR A 466 0.13 1.37 3.55
CA THR A 466 0.86 2.52 3.01
C THR A 466 0.47 2.71 1.55
N GLU A 467 0.11 3.91 1.19
CA GLU A 467 -0.07 4.32 -0.20
C GLU A 467 1.27 4.77 -0.76
N LEU A 468 1.72 4.08 -1.78
CA LEU A 468 2.97 4.35 -2.48
C LEU A 468 2.68 5.14 -3.75
N GLU A 469 3.07 6.40 -3.78
CA GLU A 469 3.06 7.23 -4.97
C GLU A 469 4.49 7.41 -5.46
N PHE A 470 4.78 6.95 -6.66
CA PHE A 470 6.12 7.07 -7.20
C PHE A 470 6.12 7.38 -8.69
N ASN A 471 7.24 7.97 -9.10
CA ASN A 471 7.51 8.35 -10.48
C ASN A 471 8.74 7.62 -10.98
N ILE A 472 8.66 7.08 -12.17
CA ILE A 472 9.76 6.50 -12.90
C ILE A 472 10.05 7.44 -14.05
N VAL A 473 11.26 7.96 -14.12
CA VAL A 473 11.67 8.95 -15.11
C VAL A 473 12.83 8.41 -15.92
N GLY A 474 12.66 8.34 -17.22
CA GLY A 474 13.72 8.02 -18.17
C GLY A 474 14.38 9.29 -18.70
N TYR A 475 15.70 9.35 -18.64
CA TYR A 475 16.48 10.47 -19.15
C TYR A 475 17.25 10.07 -20.40
N LYS A 476 17.16 10.89 -21.44
CA LYS A 476 17.93 10.77 -22.68
C LYS A 476 18.52 12.12 -23.00
N GLU A 477 19.82 12.14 -23.34
CA GLU A 477 20.47 13.38 -23.76
C GLU A 477 19.73 14.01 -24.95
N ASN A 478 19.45 15.31 -24.87
CA ASN A 478 18.75 16.11 -25.88
C ASN A 478 17.28 15.69 -26.17
N ARG A 479 16.64 14.95 -25.27
CA ARG A 479 15.21 14.63 -25.34
C ARG A 479 14.48 15.02 -24.05
N ALA A 480 13.18 15.27 -24.16
CA ALA A 480 12.35 15.44 -22.95
C ALA A 480 12.32 14.12 -22.18
N PRO A 481 12.39 14.16 -20.85
CA PRO A 481 12.25 12.96 -20.04
C PRO A 481 10.86 12.35 -20.20
N GLU A 482 10.80 11.03 -20.20
CA GLU A 482 9.55 10.28 -20.14
C GLU A 482 9.25 9.94 -18.69
N VAL A 483 7.99 10.11 -18.27
CA VAL A 483 7.58 9.95 -16.87
C VAL A 483 6.38 9.00 -16.79
N ILE A 484 6.52 7.99 -15.96
CA ILE A 484 5.41 7.10 -15.58
C ILE A 484 5.17 7.29 -14.09
N SER A 485 3.93 7.64 -13.74
CA SER A 485 3.48 7.76 -12.36
C SER A 485 2.61 6.57 -12.00
N ALA A 486 2.82 6.01 -10.82
CA ALA A 486 2.02 4.91 -10.29
C ALA A 486 1.65 5.15 -8.84
N ASN A 487 0.43 4.71 -8.48
CA ASN A 487 -0.11 4.74 -7.13
C ASN A 487 -0.49 3.31 -6.76
N GLU A 488 0.17 2.79 -5.72
CA GLU A 488 0.03 1.40 -5.32
C GLU A 488 -0.14 1.28 -3.81
N ILE A 489 -0.74 0.18 -3.38
CA ILE A 489 -0.96 -0.09 -1.96
C ILE A 489 0.03 -1.14 -1.47
N ILE A 490 0.76 -0.80 -0.42
CA ILE A 490 1.59 -1.72 0.33
C ILE A 490 0.79 -2.22 1.52
N TYR A 491 0.55 -3.51 1.56
CA TYR A 491 -0.21 -4.12 2.64
C TYR A 491 0.57 -4.15 3.94
N ARG A 492 -0.16 -3.94 5.06
CA ARG A 492 0.41 -3.97 6.39
C ARG A 492 0.82 -5.36 6.85
N ALA A 493 1.86 -5.44 7.67
CA ALA A 493 2.20 -6.60 8.47
C ALA A 493 1.14 -6.88 9.56
N SER A 494 1.21 -8.04 10.19
CA SER A 494 0.37 -8.40 11.34
C SER A 494 1.16 -9.28 12.30
N ASP A 495 0.64 -9.51 13.50
CA ASP A 495 1.31 -10.39 14.48
C ASP A 495 1.42 -11.85 13.98
N GLN A 496 0.51 -12.27 13.06
CA GLN A 496 0.54 -13.62 12.45
C GLN A 496 1.43 -13.67 11.20
N GLU A 497 1.59 -12.54 10.51
CA GLU A 497 2.43 -12.36 9.33
C GLU A 497 3.32 -11.13 9.55
N PRO A 498 4.42 -11.29 10.32
CA PRO A 498 5.25 -10.17 10.77
C PRO A 498 5.98 -9.43 9.65
N VAL A 499 6.08 -10.05 8.47
CA VAL A 499 6.58 -9.45 7.23
C VAL A 499 5.55 -9.68 6.15
N LYS A 500 4.97 -8.60 5.65
CA LYS A 500 4.02 -8.66 4.53
C LYS A 500 4.70 -8.34 3.23
N GLN A 501 4.55 -9.22 2.25
CA GLN A 501 5.03 -8.98 0.91
C GLN A 501 3.92 -8.37 0.04
N SER A 502 4.28 -7.32 -0.70
CA SER A 502 3.48 -6.72 -1.77
C SER A 502 4.25 -6.78 -3.06
N ASN A 503 3.60 -7.27 -4.12
CA ASN A 503 4.20 -7.36 -5.45
C ASN A 503 3.47 -6.37 -6.36
N ILE A 504 4.23 -5.45 -6.93
CA ILE A 504 3.74 -4.41 -7.85
C ILE A 504 4.34 -4.68 -9.22
N VAL A 505 3.54 -4.59 -10.26
CA VAL A 505 3.97 -4.78 -11.64
C VAL A 505 3.54 -3.58 -12.45
N ILE A 506 4.51 -2.92 -13.10
CA ILE A 506 4.29 -1.70 -13.87
C ILE A 506 4.90 -1.89 -15.24
N ASP A 507 4.14 -1.56 -16.29
CA ASP A 507 4.69 -1.49 -17.63
C ASP A 507 5.43 -0.17 -17.84
N ILE A 508 6.73 -0.26 -18.08
CA ILE A 508 7.63 0.87 -18.31
C ILE A 508 8.15 0.91 -19.76
N ALA A 509 7.49 0.22 -20.70
CA ALA A 509 7.86 0.21 -22.10
C ALA A 509 8.01 1.62 -22.71
N PRO A 510 7.18 2.63 -22.40
CA PRO A 510 7.38 3.99 -22.92
C PRO A 510 8.74 4.59 -22.57
N ILE A 511 9.23 4.32 -21.34
CA ILE A 511 10.56 4.77 -20.90
C ILE A 511 11.65 4.03 -21.67
N PHE A 512 11.54 2.71 -21.82
CA PHE A 512 12.53 1.90 -22.53
C PHE A 512 12.61 2.26 -24.02
N ASN A 513 11.48 2.59 -24.65
CA ASN A 513 11.43 3.03 -26.05
C ASN A 513 12.07 4.39 -26.28
N LEU A 514 12.31 5.17 -25.22
CA LEU A 514 13.17 6.36 -25.29
C LEU A 514 14.65 6.00 -25.45
N VAL A 515 15.03 4.75 -25.21
CA VAL A 515 16.45 4.29 -25.08
C VAL A 515 17.18 5.19 -24.08
N PRO A 516 16.79 5.19 -22.80
CA PRO A 516 17.29 6.15 -21.82
C PRO A 516 18.76 5.88 -21.47
N ASP A 517 19.50 6.94 -21.20
CA ASP A 517 20.86 6.85 -20.69
C ASP A 517 20.88 6.50 -19.20
N SER A 518 19.80 6.84 -18.48
CA SER A 518 19.57 6.47 -17.09
C SER A 518 18.07 6.52 -16.77
N MET A 519 17.65 5.74 -15.77
CA MET A 519 16.32 5.83 -15.18
C MET A 519 16.43 6.23 -13.71
N MET A 520 15.47 7.00 -13.24
CA MET A 520 15.36 7.39 -11.84
C MET A 520 13.97 7.02 -11.31
N VAL A 521 13.95 6.39 -10.14
CA VAL A 521 12.71 6.08 -9.40
C VAL A 521 12.72 6.90 -8.13
N PHE A 522 11.69 7.70 -7.89
CA PHE A 522 11.52 8.49 -6.67
C PHE A 522 10.04 8.66 -6.35
N GLY A 523 9.72 8.95 -5.12
CA GLY A 523 8.33 9.09 -4.72
C GLY A 523 8.13 9.37 -3.24
N LYS A 524 6.94 9.06 -2.78
CA LYS A 524 6.57 9.13 -1.36
C LYS A 524 5.72 7.93 -0.98
N ALA A 525 5.86 7.52 0.26
CA ALA A 525 5.00 6.55 0.92
C ALA A 525 4.16 7.31 1.95
N ALA A 526 2.84 7.23 1.90
CA ALA A 526 1.93 7.89 2.80
C ALA A 526 1.10 6.86 3.57
N ILE A 527 0.95 7.07 4.87
CA ILE A 527 0.03 6.30 5.70
C ILE A 527 -1.31 7.04 5.67
N PRO A 528 -2.39 6.46 5.15
CA PRO A 528 -3.69 7.12 5.07
C PRO A 528 -4.28 7.33 6.47
N ALA A 529 -4.89 8.50 6.69
CA ALA A 529 -5.40 8.92 7.98
C ALA A 529 -6.71 8.22 8.42
N ASP A 530 -7.29 7.40 7.58
CA ASP A 530 -8.58 6.73 7.80
C ASP A 530 -8.48 5.28 8.26
N ASP A 531 -7.26 4.73 8.36
CA ASP A 531 -7.03 3.37 8.82
C ASP A 531 -6.17 3.33 10.09
N THR A 532 -6.62 2.52 11.07
CA THR A 532 -5.86 2.32 12.30
C THR A 532 -4.56 1.58 12.00
N SER A 533 -3.47 2.21 12.33
CA SER A 533 -2.12 1.71 12.12
C SER A 533 -1.39 1.50 13.45
N ARG A 534 -0.48 0.54 13.47
CA ARG A 534 0.44 0.29 14.58
C ARG A 534 1.86 0.47 14.08
N LEU A 535 2.52 1.49 14.60
CA LEU A 535 3.87 1.84 14.23
C LEU A 535 4.81 1.49 15.38
N GLN A 536 5.91 0.80 15.09
CA GLN A 536 6.89 0.36 16.07
C GLN A 536 8.30 0.77 15.62
N VAL A 537 9.11 1.21 16.58
CA VAL A 537 10.53 1.50 16.35
C VAL A 537 11.27 0.25 15.90
N ASN A 538 12.27 0.42 15.05
CA ASN A 538 13.08 -0.66 14.45
C ASN A 538 12.30 -1.60 13.51
N LYS A 539 11.07 -1.26 13.14
CA LYS A 539 10.37 -1.91 12.04
C LYS A 539 10.75 -1.26 10.73
N SER A 540 10.92 -2.09 9.72
CA SER A 540 11.50 -1.67 8.45
C SER A 540 10.58 -1.95 7.28
N PHE A 541 10.80 -1.17 6.25
CA PHE A 541 10.30 -1.37 4.92
C PHE A 541 11.49 -1.46 3.98
N TRP A 542 11.55 -2.52 3.16
CA TRP A 542 12.61 -2.74 2.18
C TRP A 542 12.07 -3.46 0.97
N GLY A 543 12.89 -3.65 -0.03
CA GLY A 543 12.47 -4.37 -1.21
C GLY A 543 13.57 -4.67 -2.20
N SER A 544 13.14 -5.23 -3.30
CA SER A 544 13.96 -5.42 -4.50
C SER A 544 13.14 -5.06 -5.73
N TYR A 545 13.82 -4.75 -6.79
CA TYR A 545 13.21 -4.57 -8.09
C TYR A 545 13.76 -5.58 -9.10
N GLU A 546 12.91 -5.94 -10.04
CA GLU A 546 13.23 -6.78 -11.17
C GLU A 546 12.64 -6.12 -12.42
N VAL A 547 13.47 -5.83 -13.40
CA VAL A 547 13.00 -5.37 -14.72
C VAL A 547 13.07 -6.55 -15.68
N ILE A 548 11.93 -6.90 -16.24
CA ILE A 548 11.79 -7.95 -17.23
C ILE A 548 11.38 -7.31 -18.54
N VAL A 549 12.18 -7.54 -19.57
CA VAL A 549 11.91 -7.09 -20.93
C VAL A 549 11.63 -8.31 -21.79
N PRO A 550 10.38 -8.77 -21.92
CA PRO A 550 10.01 -9.84 -22.83
C PRO A 550 10.34 -9.46 -24.27
N PHE A 551 10.70 -10.44 -25.09
CA PHE A 551 10.93 -10.18 -26.51
C PHE A 551 9.60 -10.02 -27.25
N VAL A 552 8.81 -9.05 -26.80
CA VAL A 552 7.61 -8.53 -27.47
C VAL A 552 7.98 -7.18 -28.07
N MET A 553 8.30 -7.17 -29.36
CA MET A 553 8.91 -5.99 -29.95
C MET A 553 8.43 -5.72 -31.36
N GLN A 554 8.43 -4.46 -31.74
CA GLN A 554 8.35 -4.00 -33.11
C GLN A 554 9.78 -3.78 -33.59
N ILE A 555 10.12 -4.40 -34.71
CA ILE A 555 11.47 -4.44 -35.25
C ILE A 555 11.49 -3.63 -36.55
N ASN A 556 12.53 -2.84 -36.75
CA ASN A 556 12.84 -2.23 -38.04
C ASN A 556 13.53 -3.24 -38.98
N ASP A 557 13.61 -2.90 -40.27
CA ASP A 557 14.37 -3.72 -41.21
C ASP A 557 15.78 -3.99 -40.69
N MET A 558 16.16 -5.26 -40.63
CA MET A 558 17.48 -5.65 -40.10
C MET A 558 18.12 -6.75 -40.92
N THR A 559 19.44 -6.84 -40.90
CA THR A 559 20.22 -7.86 -41.57
C THR A 559 21.06 -8.62 -40.58
N PHE A 560 21.04 -9.94 -40.69
CA PHE A 560 21.80 -10.83 -39.82
C PHE A 560 22.57 -11.89 -40.64
N ILE A 561 23.81 -12.16 -40.26
CA ILE A 561 24.62 -13.26 -40.81
C ILE A 561 25.04 -14.17 -39.66
N PRO A 562 24.64 -15.46 -39.67
CA PRO A 562 25.07 -16.44 -38.68
C PRO A 562 26.58 -16.59 -38.63
N VAL A 563 27.12 -16.83 -37.44
CA VAL A 563 28.57 -16.99 -37.25
C VAL A 563 29.11 -18.26 -37.93
N THR A 564 28.26 -19.29 -37.97
CA THR A 564 28.69 -20.62 -38.49
C THR A 564 28.59 -20.67 -40.01
N SER A 565 29.68 -21.11 -40.67
CA SER A 565 29.73 -21.34 -42.12
C SER A 565 29.74 -22.85 -42.47
N SER A 566 29.13 -23.16 -43.59
CA SER A 566 29.29 -24.49 -44.22
C SER A 566 30.52 -24.45 -45.12
N LYS A 567 31.31 -25.50 -45.08
CA LYS A 567 32.55 -25.62 -45.87
C LYS A 567 32.32 -26.54 -47.06
N LEU A 568 32.52 -26.02 -48.27
CA LEU A 568 32.52 -26.77 -49.53
C LEU A 568 33.94 -27.15 -49.91
N ALA A 569 34.18 -28.44 -49.98
CA ALA A 569 35.49 -28.96 -50.32
C ALA A 569 35.81 -28.73 -51.82
N PRO A 570 37.10 -28.54 -52.18
CA PRO A 570 37.52 -28.38 -53.56
C PRO A 570 37.25 -29.64 -54.33
N MET A 571 36.86 -29.51 -55.63
CA MET A 571 36.64 -30.60 -56.52
C MET A 571 37.92 -30.88 -57.33
N ASP A 572 38.23 -32.17 -57.55
CA ASP A 572 39.32 -32.57 -58.39
C ASP A 572 39.06 -32.26 -59.90
N ALA A 573 40.11 -32.11 -60.65
CA ALA A 573 40.04 -31.67 -62.03
C ALA A 573 39.19 -32.62 -62.95
N GLU A 574 39.23 -33.93 -62.69
CA GLU A 574 38.52 -34.90 -63.50
C GLU A 574 37.00 -34.83 -63.22
N THR A 575 36.60 -34.78 -61.93
CA THR A 575 35.22 -34.65 -61.56
C THR A 575 34.63 -33.29 -62.09
N ARG A 576 35.37 -32.24 -62.00
CA ARG A 576 34.96 -30.90 -62.52
C ARG A 576 34.74 -30.97 -64.03
N GLN A 577 35.70 -31.52 -64.82
CA GLN A 577 35.59 -31.59 -66.25
C GLN A 577 34.41 -32.49 -66.70
N ARG A 578 34.15 -33.58 -65.96
CA ARG A 578 32.98 -34.44 -66.21
C ARG A 578 31.66 -33.71 -65.91
N LEU A 579 31.58 -32.96 -64.81
CA LEU A 579 30.39 -32.20 -64.50
C LEU A 579 30.11 -31.11 -65.53
N GLN A 580 31.16 -30.39 -65.97
CA GLN A 580 31.00 -29.28 -66.98
C GLN A 580 30.52 -29.83 -68.33
N ARG A 581 30.97 -31.03 -68.75
CA ARG A 581 30.51 -31.62 -70.02
C ARG A 581 29.08 -32.15 -69.98
N GLY A 582 28.67 -32.69 -68.84
CA GLY A 582 27.36 -33.31 -68.71
C GLY A 582 26.27 -32.30 -68.23
N LEU A 583 26.64 -31.11 -67.82
CA LEU A 583 25.73 -30.21 -67.20
C LEU A 583 24.68 -29.66 -68.17
N ILE A 584 23.40 -29.87 -67.83
CA ILE A 584 22.27 -29.34 -68.56
C ILE A 584 21.68 -28.13 -67.87
N GLU A 585 21.51 -28.24 -66.57
CA GLU A 585 20.89 -27.25 -65.73
C GLU A 585 21.45 -27.36 -64.31
N ALA A 586 21.62 -26.24 -63.67
CA ALA A 586 21.96 -26.20 -62.25
C ALA A 586 21.09 -25.18 -61.54
N ALA A 587 20.70 -25.56 -60.35
CA ALA A 587 19.87 -24.72 -59.52
C ALA A 587 20.25 -24.91 -58.01
N ILE A 588 20.03 -23.90 -57.23
CA ILE A 588 20.01 -24.00 -55.79
C ILE A 588 18.57 -24.27 -55.37
N ILE A 589 18.37 -25.42 -54.74
CA ILE A 589 17.08 -25.77 -54.15
C ILE A 589 17.19 -25.52 -52.67
N SER A 590 16.39 -24.60 -52.18
CA SER A 590 16.38 -24.30 -50.76
C SER A 590 15.02 -24.58 -50.13
N GLU A 591 15.04 -25.21 -49.00
CA GLU A 591 13.90 -25.43 -48.13
C GLU A 591 14.11 -24.58 -46.88
N ILE A 592 13.19 -23.65 -46.64
CA ILE A 592 13.22 -22.76 -45.45
C ILE A 592 11.97 -23.04 -44.65
N THR A 593 12.19 -23.40 -43.40
CA THR A 593 11.16 -23.41 -42.36
C THR A 593 11.42 -22.24 -41.45
N ASN A 594 10.44 -21.33 -41.35
CA ASN A 594 10.51 -20.12 -40.55
C ASN A 594 9.49 -20.21 -39.45
N ASP A 595 9.95 -20.52 -38.25
CA ASP A 595 9.19 -20.45 -36.99
C ASP A 595 9.58 -19.24 -36.20
N PHE A 596 9.91 -18.13 -36.87
CA PHE A 596 10.24 -16.86 -36.33
C PHE A 596 9.24 -15.83 -36.87
N PRO A 597 8.69 -14.90 -36.02
CA PRO A 597 7.55 -14.10 -36.41
C PRO A 597 7.83 -13.00 -37.45
N LEU A 598 8.97 -13.06 -38.13
CA LEU A 598 9.37 -12.12 -39.18
C LEU A 598 9.43 -12.78 -40.55
N SER A 599 9.05 -12.01 -41.56
CA SER A 599 9.27 -12.35 -42.97
C SER A 599 10.55 -11.71 -43.49
N GLY A 600 10.92 -12.04 -44.72
CA GLY A 600 12.07 -11.39 -45.35
C GLY A 600 12.64 -12.15 -46.54
N ARG A 601 13.95 -12.09 -46.68
CA ARG A 601 14.70 -12.85 -47.70
C ARG A 601 15.99 -13.40 -47.14
N VAL A 602 16.46 -14.48 -47.74
CA VAL A 602 17.72 -15.13 -47.41
C VAL A 602 18.60 -15.11 -48.66
N ASP A 603 19.76 -14.49 -48.59
CA ASP A 603 20.79 -14.54 -49.59
C ASP A 603 21.78 -15.66 -49.21
N ILE A 604 21.96 -16.64 -50.06
CA ILE A 604 22.99 -17.67 -49.86
C ILE A 604 24.29 -17.13 -50.42
N LEU A 605 25.19 -16.78 -49.51
CA LEU A 605 26.51 -16.21 -49.84
C LEU A 605 27.56 -17.28 -49.95
N ILE A 606 28.50 -17.10 -50.89
CA ILE A 606 29.71 -17.92 -51.05
C ILE A 606 30.95 -17.03 -50.99
N SER A 607 31.99 -17.51 -50.31
CA SER A 607 33.26 -16.82 -50.22
C SER A 607 34.42 -17.79 -50.28
N THR A 608 35.57 -17.34 -50.79
CA THR A 608 36.82 -18.11 -50.77
C THR A 608 37.51 -18.07 -49.40
N TYR A 609 37.03 -17.23 -48.49
CA TYR A 609 37.46 -17.10 -47.10
C TYR A 609 36.27 -17.22 -46.16
N ASP A 610 36.50 -17.65 -44.91
CA ASP A 610 35.45 -17.69 -43.91
C ASP A 610 35.22 -16.31 -43.28
N TYR A 611 34.89 -15.34 -44.16
CA TYR A 611 34.62 -13.96 -43.82
C TYR A 611 33.44 -13.44 -44.64
N PHE A 612 32.43 -12.88 -43.93
CA PHE A 612 31.20 -12.41 -44.53
C PHE A 612 30.77 -11.10 -43.78
N PRO A 613 31.26 -9.94 -44.20
CA PRO A 613 30.92 -8.68 -43.58
C PRO A 613 29.45 -8.34 -43.84
N LEU A 614 28.80 -7.71 -42.86
CA LEU A 614 27.42 -7.22 -43.00
C LEU A 614 27.35 -6.10 -44.05
N TYR A 615 28.29 -5.19 -44.00
CA TYR A 615 28.40 -4.02 -44.89
C TYR A 615 29.84 -3.87 -45.37
N SER A 616 30.02 -3.30 -46.56
CA SER A 616 31.34 -3.08 -47.14
C SER A 616 32.21 -2.07 -46.42
N ASP A 617 31.61 -1.24 -45.57
CA ASP A 617 32.26 -0.15 -44.79
C ASP A 617 32.57 -0.55 -43.36
N SER A 618 32.09 -1.70 -42.89
CA SER A 618 32.33 -2.27 -41.55
C SER A 618 33.22 -3.50 -41.60
N LEU A 619 34.44 -3.35 -42.02
CA LEU A 619 35.39 -4.47 -42.10
C LEU A 619 36.12 -4.66 -40.76
N ASP A 620 36.24 -5.95 -40.37
CA ASP A 620 37.03 -6.33 -39.19
C ASP A 620 38.52 -6.06 -39.40
N SER A 621 39.29 -5.97 -38.30
CA SER A 621 40.75 -5.84 -38.36
C SER A 621 41.34 -7.04 -39.07
N GLY A 622 42.14 -6.81 -40.12
CA GLY A 622 42.71 -7.82 -40.98
C GLY A 622 42.07 -7.93 -42.36
N TYR A 623 41.06 -7.11 -42.64
CA TYR A 623 40.47 -6.98 -43.96
C TYR A 623 40.49 -5.55 -44.46
N GLN A 624 40.58 -5.36 -45.77
CA GLN A 624 40.51 -4.06 -46.41
C GLN A 624 39.71 -4.12 -47.69
N PHE A 625 39.04 -3.00 -48.01
CA PHE A 625 38.28 -2.88 -49.24
C PHE A 625 39.06 -2.08 -50.26
N ILE A 626 39.38 -2.70 -51.37
CA ILE A 626 40.15 -2.06 -52.47
C ILE A 626 39.47 -2.32 -53.79
N ASN A 627 39.09 -1.30 -54.52
CA ASN A 627 38.45 -1.39 -55.85
C ASN A 627 37.30 -2.39 -55.88
N ASP A 628 36.32 -2.20 -54.98
CA ASP A 628 35.14 -3.04 -54.85
C ASP A 628 35.39 -4.51 -54.53
N THR A 629 36.58 -4.84 -54.00
CA THR A 629 36.93 -6.21 -53.58
C THR A 629 37.48 -6.21 -52.17
N ILE A 630 37.02 -7.17 -51.38
CA ILE A 630 37.53 -7.39 -50.02
C ILE A 630 38.83 -8.19 -50.09
N PHE A 631 39.86 -7.70 -49.43
CA PHE A 631 41.13 -8.38 -49.28
C PHE A 631 41.40 -8.75 -47.82
N ALA A 632 41.77 -9.98 -47.55
CA ALA A 632 42.37 -10.34 -46.27
C ALA A 632 43.85 -9.91 -46.25
N ILE A 633 44.25 -9.25 -45.16
CA ILE A 633 45.63 -8.85 -44.92
C ILE A 633 46.33 -10.04 -44.27
N THR A 634 47.31 -10.61 -44.98
CA THR A 634 48.11 -11.75 -44.48
C THR A 634 49.60 -11.34 -44.50
N ASP A 635 50.41 -12.10 -43.75
CA ASP A 635 51.89 -11.89 -43.70
C ASP A 635 52.55 -12.07 -45.07
N THR A 636 51.88 -12.76 -45.99
CA THR A 636 52.37 -13.00 -47.35
C THR A 636 51.80 -12.08 -48.42
N GLY A 637 50.95 -11.13 -48.02
CA GLY A 637 50.31 -10.15 -48.91
C GLY A 637 48.77 -10.17 -48.81
N ASN A 638 48.16 -9.30 -49.62
CA ASN A 638 46.69 -9.20 -49.66
C ASN A 638 46.11 -10.35 -50.51
N ILE A 639 45.18 -11.11 -49.92
CA ILE A 639 44.43 -12.17 -50.61
C ILE A 639 43.01 -11.66 -50.87
N SER A 640 42.60 -11.71 -52.14
CA SER A 640 41.24 -11.34 -52.51
C SER A 640 40.21 -12.30 -51.90
N VAL A 641 39.29 -11.75 -51.15
CA VAL A 641 38.13 -12.46 -50.60
C VAL A 641 36.94 -12.13 -51.48
N ILE A 642 36.50 -13.12 -52.25
CA ILE A 642 35.32 -12.94 -53.11
C ILE A 642 34.11 -13.41 -52.32
N VAL A 643 33.20 -12.47 -52.05
CA VAL A 643 31.88 -12.77 -51.52
C VAL A 643 30.85 -12.54 -52.63
N ASP A 644 30.16 -13.59 -53.00
CA ASP A 644 29.12 -13.54 -54.03
C ASP A 644 27.79 -14.11 -53.49
N THR A 645 26.68 -13.66 -54.10
CA THR A 645 25.35 -14.18 -53.76
C THR A 645 24.96 -15.24 -54.79
N LEU A 646 24.92 -16.51 -54.34
CA LEU A 646 24.52 -17.62 -55.17
C LEU A 646 23.05 -17.61 -55.54
N ALA A 647 22.19 -17.37 -54.54
CA ALA A 647 20.75 -17.31 -54.71
C ALA A 647 20.11 -16.42 -53.66
N THR A 648 19.02 -15.82 -54.00
CA THR A 648 18.13 -15.08 -53.10
C THR A 648 16.80 -15.84 -53.00
N ILE A 649 16.38 -16.13 -51.79
CA ILE A 649 15.22 -16.95 -51.48
C ILE A 649 14.31 -16.17 -50.55
N VAL A 650 13.00 -16.31 -50.68
CA VAL A 650 12.04 -15.70 -49.79
C VAL A 650 12.13 -16.38 -48.40
N LEU A 651 12.26 -15.61 -47.35
CA LEU A 651 11.97 -16.06 -45.98
C LEU A 651 10.46 -15.99 -45.77
N PRO A 652 9.78 -17.15 -45.77
CA PRO A 652 8.32 -17.16 -45.80
C PRO A 652 7.74 -16.58 -44.50
N GLU A 653 6.64 -15.81 -44.64
CA GLU A 653 5.92 -15.26 -43.52
C GLU A 653 5.18 -16.38 -42.76
N PRO A 654 5.32 -16.49 -41.44
CA PRO A 654 4.56 -17.45 -40.65
C PRO A 654 3.15 -16.92 -40.37
N VAL A 655 2.25 -17.83 -39.98
CA VAL A 655 0.91 -17.41 -39.49
C VAL A 655 0.98 -17.20 -38.01
N LEU A 656 0.67 -15.96 -37.57
CA LEU A 656 0.65 -15.61 -36.16
C LEU A 656 -0.74 -15.87 -35.53
N ASP A 657 -0.77 -16.09 -34.23
CA ASP A 657 -1.97 -16.15 -33.43
C ASP A 657 -2.42 -14.74 -32.94
N GLN A 658 -3.43 -14.70 -32.08
CA GLN A 658 -3.95 -13.42 -31.52
C GLN A 658 -2.91 -12.72 -30.58
N ASN A 659 -1.99 -13.48 -30.02
CA ASN A 659 -0.92 -12.99 -29.15
C ASN A 659 0.36 -12.67 -29.94
N LYS A 660 0.25 -12.65 -31.28
CA LYS A 660 1.39 -12.38 -32.19
C LYS A 660 2.52 -13.41 -32.09
N ARG A 661 2.22 -14.62 -31.62
CA ARG A 661 3.13 -15.78 -31.62
C ARG A 661 2.96 -16.58 -32.90
N VAL A 662 4.00 -17.26 -33.33
CA VAL A 662 3.92 -18.17 -34.49
C VAL A 662 2.99 -19.34 -34.13
N ARG A 663 1.91 -19.46 -34.92
CA ARG A 663 0.96 -20.57 -34.82
C ARG A 663 1.27 -21.66 -35.86
N ILE A 664 1.66 -21.25 -37.06
CA ILE A 664 2.02 -22.13 -38.14
C ILE A 664 3.29 -21.57 -38.76
N PRO A 665 4.41 -22.35 -38.73
CA PRO A 665 5.65 -21.94 -39.37
C PRO A 665 5.47 -21.63 -40.84
N GLY A 666 6.14 -20.60 -41.29
CA GLY A 666 6.28 -20.35 -42.73
C GLY A 666 7.13 -21.46 -43.37
N PHE A 667 6.72 -21.96 -44.54
CA PHE A 667 7.48 -22.92 -45.26
C PHE A 667 7.57 -22.55 -46.73
N VAL A 668 8.78 -22.63 -47.29
CA VAL A 668 9.01 -22.46 -48.72
C VAL A 668 10.02 -23.48 -49.22
N LYS A 669 9.74 -24.02 -50.38
CA LYS A 669 10.70 -24.76 -51.17
C LYS A 669 10.85 -24.03 -52.49
N GLN A 670 12.00 -23.42 -52.71
CA GLN A 670 12.28 -22.59 -53.88
C GLN A 670 13.50 -23.12 -54.64
N SER A 671 13.41 -23.07 -55.92
CA SER A 671 14.52 -23.37 -56.85
C SER A 671 14.96 -22.09 -57.55
N ALA A 672 16.21 -21.74 -57.40
CA ALA A 672 16.84 -20.65 -58.14
C ALA A 672 17.84 -21.16 -59.14
N VAL A 673 17.58 -20.99 -60.43
CA VAL A 673 18.54 -21.36 -61.52
C VAL A 673 19.75 -20.44 -61.40
N ILE A 674 20.94 -21.01 -61.46
CA ILE A 674 22.20 -20.28 -61.38
C ILE A 674 22.91 -20.23 -62.72
N ASP A 675 23.63 -19.17 -62.97
CA ASP A 675 24.40 -18.99 -64.19
C ASP A 675 25.71 -19.77 -64.18
N SER A 676 26.35 -19.85 -65.35
CA SER A 676 27.60 -20.61 -65.53
C SER A 676 28.73 -20.09 -64.69
N ALA A 677 28.80 -18.79 -64.39
CA ALA A 677 29.87 -18.19 -63.59
C ALA A 677 29.78 -18.66 -62.14
N LYS A 678 28.57 -18.68 -61.57
CA LYS A 678 28.31 -19.19 -60.20
C LYS A 678 28.53 -20.68 -60.10
N ILE A 679 28.21 -21.44 -61.15
CA ILE A 679 28.47 -22.85 -61.21
C ILE A 679 29.99 -23.12 -61.17
N GLU A 680 30.80 -22.37 -61.92
CA GLU A 680 32.25 -22.45 -61.89
C GLU A 680 32.83 -22.19 -60.50
N VAL A 681 32.29 -21.27 -59.75
CA VAL A 681 32.70 -20.99 -58.38
C VAL A 681 32.41 -22.22 -57.49
N ILE A 682 31.21 -22.79 -57.56
CA ILE A 682 30.82 -23.92 -56.70
C ILE A 682 31.65 -25.18 -56.99
N ILE A 683 31.92 -25.51 -58.28
CA ILE A 683 32.68 -26.68 -58.68
C ILE A 683 34.19 -26.43 -58.80
N SER A 684 34.67 -25.31 -58.23
CA SER A 684 36.09 -24.93 -58.36
C SER A 684 37.04 -25.87 -57.60
N ASN A 685 38.34 -25.70 -57.83
CA ASN A 685 39.40 -26.39 -57.11
C ASN A 685 39.83 -25.72 -55.81
N LYS A 686 39.02 -24.72 -55.32
CA LYS A 686 39.26 -24.00 -54.07
C LYS A 686 38.24 -24.40 -53.02
N THR A 687 38.64 -24.30 -51.78
CA THR A 687 37.70 -24.36 -50.67
C THR A 687 36.83 -23.12 -50.68
N HIS A 688 35.53 -23.30 -50.51
CA HIS A 688 34.59 -22.20 -50.33
C HIS A 688 33.86 -22.36 -49.01
N TYR A 689 33.39 -21.22 -48.51
CA TYR A 689 32.58 -21.13 -47.32
C TYR A 689 31.23 -20.54 -47.72
N ILE A 690 30.17 -21.08 -47.14
CA ILE A 690 28.81 -20.70 -47.48
C ILE A 690 28.13 -20.28 -46.19
N ARG A 691 27.48 -19.10 -46.22
CA ARG A 691 26.63 -18.58 -45.15
C ARG A 691 25.33 -17.99 -45.69
N PRO A 692 24.20 -18.17 -45.00
CA PRO A 692 23.02 -17.40 -45.29
C PRO A 692 23.18 -15.97 -44.72
N ARG A 693 22.75 -14.96 -45.47
CA ARG A 693 22.52 -13.62 -44.98
C ARG A 693 21.02 -13.41 -44.98
N ILE A 694 20.46 -13.19 -43.80
CA ILE A 694 19.03 -13.08 -43.61
C ILE A 694 18.68 -11.59 -43.47
N HIS A 695 17.80 -11.14 -44.34
CA HIS A 695 17.22 -9.81 -44.28
C HIS A 695 15.79 -9.94 -43.74
N PHE A 696 15.55 -9.43 -42.54
CA PHE A 696 14.23 -9.37 -41.96
C PHE A 696 13.56 -8.10 -42.40
N ASN A 697 12.30 -8.19 -42.78
CA ASN A 697 11.43 -7.02 -42.95
C ASN A 697 10.99 -6.53 -41.59
N GLY A 698 10.89 -5.21 -41.42
CA GLY A 698 10.32 -4.59 -40.24
C GLY A 698 8.86 -5.00 -40.02
N THR A 699 8.37 -4.83 -38.83
CA THR A 699 7.00 -5.16 -38.44
C THR A 699 6.18 -3.88 -38.24
N ASP A 700 4.93 -3.90 -38.70
CA ASP A 700 3.99 -2.79 -38.43
C ASP A 700 3.45 -2.84 -37.01
N ASP A 701 3.38 -4.02 -36.40
CA ASP A 701 2.89 -4.32 -35.06
C ASP A 701 3.98 -5.00 -34.21
N PHE A 702 3.73 -5.07 -32.90
CA PHE A 702 4.55 -5.87 -31.99
C PHE A 702 4.41 -7.36 -32.30
N VAL A 703 5.51 -8.07 -32.27
CA VAL A 703 5.56 -9.54 -32.42
C VAL A 703 6.21 -10.16 -31.18
N PHE A 704 5.78 -11.35 -30.86
CA PHE A 704 6.37 -12.13 -29.74
C PHE A 704 7.43 -13.07 -30.33
N ILE A 705 8.64 -12.97 -29.79
CA ILE A 705 9.78 -13.83 -30.13
C ILE A 705 9.99 -14.82 -28.99
N GLY A 706 9.79 -16.10 -29.28
CA GLY A 706 9.85 -17.17 -28.31
C GLY A 706 11.24 -17.82 -28.18
N TYR A 707 11.44 -18.53 -27.07
CA TYR A 707 12.63 -19.34 -26.83
C TYR A 707 12.77 -20.48 -27.82
N ASN A 708 11.66 -21.10 -28.23
CA ASN A 708 11.61 -22.23 -29.11
C ASN A 708 11.57 -21.85 -30.60
N ASP A 709 11.50 -20.56 -30.91
CA ASP A 709 11.49 -20.09 -32.28
C ASP A 709 12.77 -20.46 -33.00
N ILE A 710 12.64 -20.93 -34.24
CA ILE A 710 13.76 -21.45 -35.01
C ILE A 710 13.62 -21.11 -36.50
N ILE A 711 14.72 -20.72 -37.12
CA ILE A 711 14.82 -20.65 -38.58
C ILE A 711 15.71 -21.77 -39.05
N ARG A 712 15.21 -22.63 -39.93
CA ARG A 712 15.99 -23.67 -40.54
C ARG A 712 16.10 -23.43 -42.03
N ILE A 713 17.33 -23.42 -42.53
CA ILE A 713 17.68 -23.19 -43.93
C ILE A 713 18.47 -24.37 -44.43
N VAL A 714 17.91 -25.17 -45.32
CA VAL A 714 18.58 -26.28 -45.99
C VAL A 714 18.69 -25.93 -47.46
N SER A 715 19.90 -25.88 -47.99
CA SER A 715 20.13 -25.58 -49.39
C SER A 715 20.99 -26.63 -50.04
N LEU A 716 20.57 -27.05 -51.22
CA LEU A 716 21.24 -28.06 -52.04
C LEU A 716 21.59 -27.42 -53.36
N PHE A 717 22.77 -27.70 -53.86
CA PHE A 717 23.14 -27.47 -55.24
C PHE A 717 22.70 -28.69 -56.06
N SER A 718 21.70 -28.51 -56.91
CA SER A 718 21.11 -29.54 -57.76
C SER A 718 21.60 -29.37 -59.17
N MET A 719 22.23 -30.36 -59.69
CA MET A 719 22.73 -30.42 -61.03
C MET A 719 21.99 -31.49 -61.82
N LYS A 720 21.41 -31.14 -62.96
CA LYS A 720 20.87 -32.11 -63.92
C LYS A 720 21.89 -32.34 -64.96
N LEU A 721 22.33 -33.59 -65.05
CA LEU A 721 23.42 -34.03 -65.93
C LEU A 721 22.92 -35.01 -66.98
N ASP A 722 23.46 -34.85 -68.18
CA ASP A 722 23.34 -35.93 -69.22
C ASP A 722 24.37 -36.97 -68.94
N ALA A 723 23.93 -38.12 -68.47
CA ALA A 723 24.82 -39.24 -68.15
C ALA A 723 25.59 -39.81 -69.39
N GLY A 724 25.01 -39.66 -70.57
CA GLY A 724 25.67 -40.10 -71.83
C GLY A 724 26.89 -39.25 -72.14
N THR A 725 26.82 -37.95 -71.92
CA THR A 725 27.95 -37.04 -72.13
C THR A 725 28.95 -37.04 -70.97
N MET A 726 28.48 -37.26 -69.75
CA MET A 726 29.29 -37.26 -68.56
C MET A 726 30.28 -38.41 -68.51
N PHE A 727 29.88 -39.64 -68.97
CA PHE A 727 30.68 -40.84 -68.95
C PHE A 727 31.29 -41.16 -70.31
N GLY A 728 31.15 -40.28 -71.30
CA GLY A 728 31.83 -40.45 -72.61
C GLY A 728 33.37 -40.40 -72.46
N PRO A 729 34.11 -40.98 -73.44
CA PRO A 729 35.57 -40.96 -73.40
C PRO A 729 36.07 -39.48 -73.28
N VAL A 730 36.98 -39.28 -72.35
CA VAL A 730 37.66 -38.00 -72.17
C VAL A 730 38.58 -37.85 -73.38
N GLU A 731 38.26 -36.93 -74.29
CA GLU A 731 39.21 -36.55 -75.36
C GLU A 731 40.38 -35.84 -74.60
N SER A 732 41.55 -36.49 -74.63
CA SER A 732 42.79 -35.87 -74.19
C SER A 732 43.08 -34.68 -75.08
N GLU A 733 42.97 -33.45 -74.52
CA GLU A 733 43.56 -32.29 -75.17
C GLU A 733 45.03 -32.61 -75.34
N ASP A 734 45.43 -32.76 -76.59
CA ASP A 734 46.83 -32.98 -77.04
C ASP A 734 47.56 -31.69 -76.62
N ASP A 735 48.52 -31.87 -75.68
CA ASP A 735 49.44 -30.79 -75.27
C ASP A 735 50.31 -30.36 -76.47
N SER A 736 49.79 -29.65 -77.42
CA SER A 736 50.57 -28.87 -78.35
C SER A 736 51.11 -27.61 -77.60
N VAL A 737 52.21 -27.87 -76.94
CA VAL A 737 53.09 -26.82 -76.39
C VAL A 737 53.61 -25.99 -77.57
N GLU A 738 52.95 -24.93 -77.91
CA GLU A 738 53.51 -23.89 -78.77
C GLU A 738 54.49 -23.06 -77.93
N THR A 739 55.77 -23.42 -78.13
CA THR A 739 56.92 -22.64 -77.63
C THR A 739 56.95 -21.27 -78.33
N ASP A 740 56.31 -20.26 -77.84
CA ASP A 740 56.51 -18.93 -78.37
C ASP A 740 57.56 -18.16 -77.55
N SER A 741 58.55 -17.78 -78.36
CA SER A 741 59.83 -17.18 -78.00
C SER A 741 59.72 -15.90 -77.15
N LEU A 742 60.56 -15.85 -76.13
CA LEU A 742 61.04 -14.70 -75.38
C LEU A 742 61.14 -13.43 -76.24
N LYS A 743 60.26 -12.45 -75.95
CA LYS A 743 60.52 -11.04 -76.23
C LYS A 743 60.84 -10.31 -74.88
N LYS A 744 62.08 -9.86 -74.84
CA LYS A 744 62.60 -8.99 -73.73
C LYS A 744 61.76 -7.70 -73.62
N PRO A 745 61.46 -7.31 -72.45
CA PRO A 745 60.87 -5.99 -72.24
C PRO A 745 61.90 -4.86 -72.35
N THR A 746 61.57 -3.85 -73.11
CA THR A 746 62.29 -2.56 -73.24
C THR A 746 62.02 -1.72 -71.99
N PRO A 747 63.00 -0.99 -71.42
CA PRO A 747 62.81 -0.20 -70.22
C PRO A 747 62.09 1.11 -70.57
N LEU A 748 61.01 1.40 -69.91
CA LEU A 748 60.35 2.70 -69.96
C LEU A 748 60.97 3.65 -68.92
N ASN A 749 61.45 4.80 -69.44
CA ASN A 749 62.00 5.91 -68.76
C ASN A 749 61.01 6.56 -67.77
N ARG A 750 61.54 6.97 -66.65
CA ARG A 750 60.99 7.97 -65.73
C ARG A 750 60.70 9.31 -66.39
N LYS A 751 59.51 9.81 -66.12
CA LYS A 751 59.30 11.18 -65.67
C LYS A 751 58.10 11.25 -64.73
#